data_923d99b367769cab231fda95b9d4973f
#
_entry.id   923d99b367769cab231fda95b9d4973f
#
_cell.length_a   1.000
_cell.length_b   1.000
_cell.length_c   1.000
_cell.angle_alpha   90.00
_cell.angle_beta   90.00
_cell.angle_gamma   90.00
#
_symmetry.space_group_name_H-M   'P 1'
#
loop_
_entity.id
_entity.type
_entity.pdbx_description
1 polymer ?
#
loop_
_entity_poly.entity_id
_entity_poly.type
_entity_poly.pdbx_seq_one_letter_code
_entity_poly.pdbx_strand_id
1 'polypeptide(L)'
;MDFRLLAFRILAALCLIPGAALAQGTNLTWRWSNPAPFGNSIADLAWRTNRLYLAVGDRGSLWAASALPDWSRVKTGTAAALRGVAYLGDRAIVVGEGGVILWSDGSQFQTASTGRTQWLESVAASTDRAVAVGDGGVVMVSTDGIDWKATSVGRTNNLTSVTYASGLFVAVGDAAFVASSPDGLAWTIRNTGRTGFNLYRVAPVPTGVMAVGDAGNYVISRTAQLSQWDSGRIATTNALTAILAVGNERLVGGAGELRFGVNLFGSWVWSSEINALRANPAPLLTYQCLLWDGQQVVAGTRGGLVVTGTRSTTLAGFNWSYTEPTGIASIWDSLVLSVPGTNVGVSFSGTTPVFTTNTQPQTLRITAGEWAQFMDSADGKNWNRGLAPANASGVNYYGLGARPTLAVAAGSSGALALSRTDYVPLVSTNTVTNGTQVVRVLVTNRVNTLGIAWESVASGVTADLRAVCANSNLFVVAGSGGVVLTSPDAQTWTRRTSGTTAVLSGAAAWPGGFVVCGQNGVLLTSANGLTWTARASGTTRWLWRVRWLDGRLVAVGDGGTVLTSTDGVVWTPRSTPSTTWWNDVGWQSGWYCLVGDGGLVALSQDLSNWAESPTATTRNLYTVCGAEGQWIVAGNGAAILRARAGPFDAPVQILNYPKTPEESLFLFGGQMDQTFRLERSADLWTWEEAVDLEISDPEGVLLLLDSMTNAPNAQFFRVLNP
;
A
#
# COMPACT_ATOMS: atom_id res chain seq x y z
N MET A 1 -12.73 49.20 8.16
CA MET A 1 -12.01 48.44 9.20
C MET A 1 -11.19 47.39 8.48
N ASP A 2 -9.90 47.43 8.66
CA ASP A 2 -8.95 46.73 7.79
C ASP A 2 -9.05 45.19 7.98
N PHE A 3 -9.48 44.50 6.95
CA PHE A 3 -9.72 43.06 6.97
C PHE A 3 -8.47 42.24 7.32
N ARG A 4 -7.30 42.76 7.10
CA ARG A 4 -6.01 42.13 7.49
C ARG A 4 -5.80 42.12 9.01
N LEU A 5 -6.31 43.12 9.73
CA LEU A 5 -6.23 43.18 11.19
C LEU A 5 -7.25 42.25 11.88
N LEU A 6 -8.37 41.97 11.24
CA LEU A 6 -9.38 41.06 11.79
C LEU A 6 -8.94 39.58 11.63
N ALA A 7 -8.39 39.23 10.47
CA ALA A 7 -7.81 37.90 10.25
C ALA A 7 -6.64 37.63 11.21
N PHE A 8 -5.78 38.62 11.44
CA PHE A 8 -4.66 38.49 12.39
C PHE A 8 -5.12 38.39 13.85
N ARG A 9 -6.23 39.04 14.24
CA ARG A 9 -6.80 38.91 15.58
C ARG A 9 -7.56 37.61 15.79
N ILE A 10 -8.15 37.04 14.75
CA ILE A 10 -8.80 35.72 14.82
C ILE A 10 -7.76 34.60 14.84
N LEU A 11 -6.67 34.71 14.06
CA LEU A 11 -5.52 33.80 14.15
C LEU A 11 -4.86 33.86 15.54
N ALA A 12 -4.69 35.07 16.11
CA ALA A 12 -4.12 35.25 17.46
C ALA A 12 -5.07 34.74 18.57
N ALA A 13 -6.40 34.75 18.36
CA ALA A 13 -7.36 34.20 19.29
C ALA A 13 -7.46 32.68 19.23
N LEU A 14 -7.19 32.08 18.08
CA LEU A 14 -7.05 30.60 17.93
C LEU A 14 -5.70 30.09 18.51
N CYS A 15 -4.67 30.92 18.55
CA CYS A 15 -3.39 30.60 19.24
C CYS A 15 -3.44 30.82 20.77
N LEU A 16 -4.51 31.39 21.32
CA LEU A 16 -4.67 31.67 22.76
C LEU A 16 -5.71 30.74 23.45
N ILE A 17 -6.07 29.60 22.83
CA ILE A 17 -6.62 28.50 23.62
C ILE A 17 -5.49 28.03 24.51
N PRO A 18 -5.59 28.18 25.88
CA PRO A 18 -4.56 27.67 26.77
C PRO A 18 -4.37 26.20 26.44
N GLY A 19 -3.13 25.82 26.19
CA GLY A 19 -2.79 24.43 25.87
C GLY A 19 -3.45 23.47 26.86
N ALA A 20 -4.61 22.94 26.52
CA ALA A 20 -4.83 21.55 26.79
C ALA A 20 -3.60 20.90 26.19
N ALA A 21 -2.67 20.46 27.06
CA ALA A 21 -1.65 19.54 26.67
C ALA A 21 -2.41 18.45 25.92
N LEU A 22 -2.40 18.54 24.59
CA LEU A 22 -2.84 17.46 23.76
C LEU A 22 -2.02 16.30 24.29
N ALA A 23 -2.67 15.39 24.99
CA ALA A 23 -2.14 14.06 25.16
C ALA A 23 -1.90 13.65 23.71
N GLN A 24 -0.66 13.87 23.24
CA GLN A 24 -0.22 13.56 21.89
C GLN A 24 -0.33 12.05 21.83
N GLY A 25 -1.49 11.59 21.40
CA GLY A 25 -1.80 10.20 21.31
C GLY A 25 -0.79 9.54 20.38
N THR A 26 -0.28 8.42 20.80
CA THR A 26 0.49 7.47 20.00
C THR A 26 -0.32 6.94 18.81
N ASN A 27 -1.57 7.36 18.65
CA ASN A 27 -2.47 6.91 17.61
C ASN A 27 -2.25 7.72 16.32
N LEU A 28 -1.38 7.18 15.46
CA LEU A 28 -1.31 7.62 14.07
C LEU A 28 -2.37 6.88 13.26
N THR A 29 -3.06 7.59 12.37
CA THR A 29 -3.88 6.96 11.35
C THR A 29 -3.06 6.81 10.08
N TRP A 30 -2.83 5.56 9.68
CA TRP A 30 -2.07 5.24 8.48
C TRP A 30 -3.00 5.15 7.27
N ARG A 31 -2.60 5.81 6.18
CA ARG A 31 -3.30 5.76 4.89
C ARG A 31 -2.35 5.30 3.80
N TRP A 32 -2.88 4.55 2.85
CA TRP A 32 -2.13 4.18 1.66
C TRP A 32 -1.85 5.41 0.79
N SER A 33 -0.62 5.53 0.33
CA SER A 33 -0.21 6.50 -0.69
C SER A 33 0.12 5.80 -2.00
N ASN A 34 0.63 4.56 -1.93
CA ASN A 34 0.95 3.73 -3.08
C ASN A 34 1.17 2.27 -2.63
N PRO A 35 0.76 1.24 -3.37
CA PRO A 35 -0.13 1.33 -4.52
C PRO A 35 -1.56 1.65 -4.09
N ALA A 36 -2.24 2.50 -4.84
CA ALA A 36 -3.67 2.69 -4.68
C ALA A 36 -4.39 1.79 -5.71
N PRO A 37 -5.52 1.15 -5.37
CA PRO A 37 -6.18 1.12 -4.07
C PRO A 37 -5.70 -0.01 -3.14
N PHE A 38 -5.04 -1.07 -3.67
CA PHE A 38 -4.76 -2.31 -2.94
C PHE A 38 -3.35 -2.33 -2.36
N GLY A 39 -3.23 -2.19 -1.06
CA GLY A 39 -1.97 -2.38 -0.35
C GLY A 39 -1.78 -3.78 0.22
N ASN A 40 -2.88 -4.54 0.40
CA ASN A 40 -2.89 -5.87 0.99
C ASN A 40 -3.25 -6.94 -0.05
N SER A 41 -2.96 -8.20 0.26
CA SER A 41 -3.34 -9.33 -0.58
C SER A 41 -4.84 -9.35 -0.82
N ILE A 42 -5.24 -9.66 -2.05
CA ILE A 42 -6.63 -9.87 -2.43
C ILE A 42 -6.90 -11.37 -2.29
N ALA A 43 -7.76 -11.73 -1.34
CA ALA A 43 -8.10 -13.13 -1.07
C ALA A 43 -9.23 -13.63 -1.98
N ASP A 44 -10.22 -12.79 -2.24
CA ASP A 44 -11.37 -13.16 -3.07
C ASP A 44 -11.99 -11.96 -3.80
N LEU A 45 -12.72 -12.25 -4.87
CA LEU A 45 -13.40 -11.29 -5.74
C LEU A 45 -14.84 -11.74 -5.98
N ALA A 46 -15.79 -10.79 -5.96
CA ALA A 46 -17.16 -11.01 -6.39
C ALA A 46 -17.64 -9.91 -7.33
N TRP A 47 -18.49 -10.28 -8.26
CA TRP A 47 -19.20 -9.39 -9.15
C TRP A 47 -20.55 -10.00 -9.53
N ARG A 48 -21.52 -9.14 -9.77
CA ARG A 48 -22.82 -9.51 -10.31
C ARG A 48 -23.34 -8.39 -11.21
N THR A 49 -24.10 -8.74 -12.23
CA THR A 49 -24.74 -7.79 -13.15
C THR A 49 -25.52 -6.71 -12.36
N ASN A 50 -25.29 -5.44 -12.66
CA ASN A 50 -25.85 -4.27 -12.00
C ASN A 50 -25.44 -4.13 -10.48
N ARG A 51 -24.32 -4.74 -10.10
CA ARG A 51 -23.71 -4.62 -8.77
C ARG A 51 -22.24 -4.27 -8.88
N LEU A 52 -21.69 -3.83 -7.74
CA LEU A 52 -20.28 -3.48 -7.66
C LEU A 52 -19.39 -4.70 -7.79
N TYR A 53 -18.20 -4.52 -8.35
CA TYR A 53 -17.09 -5.42 -8.08
C TYR A 53 -16.71 -5.25 -6.62
N LEU A 54 -16.48 -6.34 -5.92
CA LEU A 54 -15.97 -6.35 -4.55
C LEU A 54 -14.67 -7.14 -4.51
N ALA A 55 -13.69 -6.63 -3.79
CA ALA A 55 -12.43 -7.30 -3.52
C ALA A 55 -12.17 -7.27 -2.01
N VAL A 56 -11.84 -8.43 -1.43
CA VAL A 56 -11.60 -8.59 0.01
C VAL A 56 -10.20 -9.12 0.26
N GLY A 57 -9.64 -8.81 1.42
CA GLY A 57 -8.29 -9.25 1.76
C GLY A 57 -7.87 -8.98 3.19
N ASP A 58 -6.55 -8.97 3.42
CA ASP A 58 -5.96 -8.88 4.75
C ASP A 58 -6.35 -7.57 5.48
N ARG A 59 -6.36 -7.63 6.82
CA ARG A 59 -6.64 -6.49 7.73
C ARG A 59 -7.94 -5.74 7.43
N GLY A 60 -9.01 -6.48 7.22
CA GLY A 60 -10.33 -5.91 6.97
C GLY A 60 -10.42 -5.13 5.66
N SER A 61 -9.51 -5.35 4.72
CA SER A 61 -9.52 -4.68 3.42
C SER A 61 -10.72 -5.10 2.59
N LEU A 62 -11.58 -4.15 2.24
CA LEU A 62 -12.67 -4.31 1.30
C LEU A 62 -12.68 -3.12 0.34
N TRP A 63 -12.78 -3.41 -0.93
CA TRP A 63 -12.79 -2.43 -2.02
C TRP A 63 -13.96 -2.69 -2.93
N ALA A 64 -14.55 -1.62 -3.44
CA ALA A 64 -15.66 -1.68 -4.37
C ALA A 64 -15.38 -0.84 -5.61
N ALA A 65 -15.87 -1.29 -6.77
CA ALA A 65 -15.82 -0.54 -8.02
C ALA A 65 -17.11 -0.74 -8.82
N SER A 66 -17.64 0.34 -9.39
CA SER A 66 -18.75 0.27 -10.35
C SER A 66 -18.27 -0.10 -11.75
N ALA A 67 -17.04 0.31 -12.07
CA ALA A 67 -16.32 -0.03 -13.28
C ALA A 67 -14.82 -0.20 -12.96
N LEU A 68 -14.13 -1.07 -13.70
CA LEU A 68 -12.70 -1.24 -13.54
C LEU A 68 -11.95 -0.18 -14.40
N PRO A 69 -10.88 0.44 -13.86
CA PRO A 69 -10.15 0.11 -12.64
C PRO A 69 -10.51 0.98 -11.41
N ASP A 70 -11.65 1.65 -11.38
CA ASP A 70 -11.98 2.70 -10.40
C ASP A 70 -12.43 2.11 -9.05
N TRP A 71 -11.46 1.65 -8.26
CA TRP A 71 -11.69 1.07 -6.95
C TRP A 71 -11.74 2.11 -5.84
N SER A 72 -12.70 1.99 -4.96
CA SER A 72 -12.81 2.77 -3.72
C SER A 72 -12.80 1.87 -2.49
N ARG A 73 -12.19 2.34 -1.40
CA ARG A 73 -12.13 1.60 -0.15
C ARG A 73 -13.47 1.68 0.57
N VAL A 74 -13.94 0.55 1.06
CA VAL A 74 -15.15 0.46 1.88
C VAL A 74 -14.78 0.21 3.34
N LYS A 75 -15.44 0.92 4.27
CA LYS A 75 -15.23 0.75 5.70
C LYS A 75 -15.94 -0.53 6.17
N THR A 76 -15.19 -1.43 6.79
CA THR A 76 -15.71 -2.73 7.26
C THR A 76 -15.96 -2.79 8.77
N GLY A 77 -15.37 -1.87 9.53
CA GLY A 77 -15.43 -1.89 11.00
C GLY A 77 -14.62 -3.01 11.67
N THR A 78 -13.86 -3.79 10.91
CA THR A 78 -13.02 -4.88 11.43
C THR A 78 -11.58 -4.80 10.91
N ALA A 79 -10.63 -5.29 11.71
CA ALA A 79 -9.25 -5.54 11.30
C ALA A 79 -8.98 -7.01 10.96
N ALA A 80 -9.97 -7.90 11.09
CA ALA A 80 -9.84 -9.32 10.74
C ALA A 80 -9.56 -9.50 9.25
N ALA A 81 -8.74 -10.49 8.88
CA ALA A 81 -8.52 -10.81 7.47
C ALA A 81 -9.82 -11.35 6.84
N LEU A 82 -10.20 -10.76 5.72
CA LEU A 82 -11.38 -11.14 4.95
C LEU A 82 -10.96 -12.14 3.86
N ARG A 83 -11.64 -13.29 3.79
CA ARG A 83 -11.21 -14.44 3.00
C ARG A 83 -12.13 -14.79 1.84
N GLY A 84 -13.43 -14.55 1.98
CA GLY A 84 -14.42 -14.87 0.95
C GLY A 84 -15.46 -13.78 0.80
N VAL A 85 -15.97 -13.62 -0.44
CA VAL A 85 -17.05 -12.67 -0.75
C VAL A 85 -18.00 -13.26 -1.78
N ALA A 86 -19.32 -13.08 -1.57
CA ALA A 86 -20.37 -13.53 -2.48
C ALA A 86 -21.59 -12.61 -2.43
N TYR A 87 -22.46 -12.73 -3.41
CA TYR A 87 -23.77 -12.06 -3.44
C TYR A 87 -24.91 -13.04 -3.24
N LEU A 88 -25.70 -12.87 -2.19
CA LEU A 88 -27.02 -13.53 -2.01
C LEU A 88 -28.12 -12.56 -2.45
N GLY A 89 -28.72 -12.79 -3.62
CA GLY A 89 -29.58 -11.77 -4.20
C GLY A 89 -28.82 -10.45 -4.36
N ASP A 90 -29.34 -9.37 -3.78
CA ASP A 90 -28.71 -8.05 -3.82
C ASP A 90 -27.76 -7.79 -2.67
N ARG A 91 -27.73 -8.68 -1.68
CA ARG A 91 -26.90 -8.53 -0.48
C ARG A 91 -25.51 -9.06 -0.69
N ALA A 92 -24.51 -8.23 -0.45
CA ALA A 92 -23.13 -8.65 -0.36
C ALA A 92 -22.86 -9.34 0.99
N ILE A 93 -22.12 -10.44 0.95
CA ILE A 93 -21.70 -11.21 2.13
C ILE A 93 -20.19 -11.37 2.06
N VAL A 94 -19.51 -11.10 3.17
CA VAL A 94 -18.06 -11.23 3.33
C VAL A 94 -17.78 -12.04 4.56
N VAL A 95 -16.84 -12.99 4.47
CA VAL A 95 -16.44 -13.87 5.58
C VAL A 95 -14.94 -13.81 5.82
N GLY A 96 -14.50 -14.15 7.04
CA GLY A 96 -13.09 -14.09 7.35
C GLY A 96 -12.67 -14.66 8.70
N GLU A 97 -11.51 -14.21 9.14
CA GLU A 97 -10.83 -14.61 10.36
C GLU A 97 -11.68 -14.36 11.60
N GLY A 98 -11.57 -15.26 12.60
CA GLY A 98 -12.29 -15.13 13.86
C GLY A 98 -13.80 -15.32 13.76
N GLY A 99 -14.30 -15.96 12.69
CA GLY A 99 -15.72 -16.19 12.45
C GLY A 99 -16.47 -14.93 12.01
N VAL A 100 -15.74 -13.89 11.54
CA VAL A 100 -16.36 -12.66 11.06
C VAL A 100 -17.21 -12.95 9.83
N ILE A 101 -18.46 -12.45 9.88
CA ILE A 101 -19.36 -12.34 8.74
C ILE A 101 -19.84 -10.90 8.67
N LEU A 102 -19.65 -10.26 7.52
CA LEU A 102 -20.17 -8.94 7.22
C LEU A 102 -21.21 -9.06 6.11
N TRP A 103 -22.24 -8.22 6.16
CA TRP A 103 -23.23 -8.12 5.12
C TRP A 103 -23.58 -6.66 4.79
N SER A 104 -24.01 -6.43 3.56
CA SER A 104 -24.46 -5.10 3.11
C SER A 104 -25.54 -5.24 2.04
N ASP A 105 -26.52 -4.36 2.10
CA ASP A 105 -27.56 -4.18 1.08
C ASP A 105 -27.24 -3.02 0.11
N GLY A 106 -26.03 -2.46 0.23
CA GLY A 106 -25.53 -1.39 -0.63
C GLY A 106 -25.23 -0.09 0.10
N SER A 107 -25.65 0.08 1.38
CA SER A 107 -25.40 1.30 2.16
C SER A 107 -24.07 1.22 2.94
N GLN A 108 -24.01 0.28 3.88
CA GLN A 108 -22.84 0.05 4.74
C GLN A 108 -22.71 -1.43 5.07
N PHE A 109 -21.49 -1.87 5.42
CA PHE A 109 -21.26 -3.21 5.91
C PHE A 109 -21.57 -3.29 7.41
N GLN A 110 -22.35 -4.29 7.79
CA GLN A 110 -22.74 -4.60 9.16
C GLN A 110 -22.21 -5.99 9.53
N THR A 111 -21.92 -6.20 10.81
CA THR A 111 -21.43 -7.49 11.32
C THR A 111 -22.61 -8.36 11.75
N ALA A 112 -22.67 -9.59 11.23
CA ALA A 112 -23.58 -10.61 11.70
C ALA A 112 -23.04 -11.32 12.96
N SER A 113 -23.91 -11.66 13.90
CA SER A 113 -23.51 -12.43 15.08
C SER A 113 -23.45 -13.91 14.75
N THR A 114 -22.26 -14.53 14.78
CA THR A 114 -22.07 -15.95 14.48
C THR A 114 -21.90 -16.80 15.71
N GLY A 115 -21.47 -16.23 16.83
CA GLY A 115 -21.07 -16.96 18.04
C GLY A 115 -19.91 -17.93 17.82
N ARG A 116 -19.13 -17.78 16.72
CA ARG A 116 -18.01 -18.63 16.33
C ARG A 116 -16.73 -17.84 16.24
N THR A 117 -15.62 -18.53 16.47
CA THR A 117 -14.26 -17.96 16.42
C THR A 117 -13.36 -18.68 15.40
N GLN A 118 -13.84 -19.73 14.76
CA GLN A 118 -13.12 -20.43 13.69
C GLN A 118 -13.05 -19.54 12.45
N TRP A 119 -11.94 -19.63 11.73
CA TRP A 119 -11.80 -18.94 10.46
C TRP A 119 -12.81 -19.45 9.44
N LEU A 120 -13.43 -18.53 8.71
CA LEU A 120 -14.27 -18.80 7.56
C LEU A 120 -13.49 -18.45 6.30
N GLU A 121 -13.15 -19.47 5.51
CA GLU A 121 -12.22 -19.35 4.38
C GLU A 121 -12.93 -19.00 3.07
N SER A 122 -14.19 -19.34 2.91
CA SER A 122 -14.92 -19.15 1.66
C SER A 122 -16.42 -19.05 1.88
N VAL A 123 -17.11 -18.35 1.01
CA VAL A 123 -18.58 -18.24 0.98
C VAL A 123 -19.10 -18.38 -0.44
N ALA A 124 -20.21 -19.08 -0.61
CA ALA A 124 -20.95 -19.19 -1.87
C ALA A 124 -22.44 -18.99 -1.62
N ALA A 125 -23.15 -18.54 -2.65
CA ALA A 125 -24.59 -18.35 -2.58
C ALA A 125 -25.31 -19.05 -3.72
N SER A 126 -26.49 -19.60 -3.42
CA SER A 126 -27.53 -19.96 -4.38
C SER A 126 -28.49 -18.77 -4.59
N THR A 127 -29.65 -19.00 -5.16
CA THR A 127 -30.70 -17.99 -5.29
C THR A 127 -31.40 -17.65 -3.95
N ASP A 128 -31.38 -18.59 -2.99
CA ASP A 128 -32.19 -18.55 -1.77
C ASP A 128 -31.37 -18.69 -0.46
N ARG A 129 -30.08 -18.97 -0.54
CA ARG A 129 -29.24 -19.10 0.66
C ARG A 129 -27.74 -18.92 0.38
N ALA A 130 -27.01 -18.59 1.45
CA ALA A 130 -25.57 -18.54 1.46
C ALA A 130 -25.00 -19.61 2.39
N VAL A 131 -23.84 -20.13 2.00
CA VAL A 131 -23.07 -21.12 2.77
C VAL A 131 -21.64 -20.64 2.88
N ALA A 132 -21.14 -20.52 4.11
CA ALA A 132 -19.74 -20.23 4.41
C ALA A 132 -19.08 -21.45 5.06
N VAL A 133 -17.83 -21.69 4.72
CA VAL A 133 -17.06 -22.85 5.19
C VAL A 133 -15.70 -22.42 5.74
N GLY A 134 -15.13 -23.24 6.64
CA GLY A 134 -13.84 -22.89 7.23
C GLY A 134 -13.19 -24.01 8.05
N ASP A 135 -12.37 -23.59 9.00
CA ASP A 135 -11.54 -24.47 9.80
C ASP A 135 -12.35 -25.45 10.65
N GLY A 136 -11.77 -26.66 10.84
CA GLY A 136 -12.38 -27.72 11.64
C GLY A 136 -13.70 -28.25 11.07
N GLY A 137 -13.95 -28.10 9.77
CA GLY A 137 -15.17 -28.57 9.10
C GLY A 137 -16.40 -27.75 9.42
N VAL A 138 -16.21 -26.51 9.91
CA VAL A 138 -17.34 -25.60 10.21
C VAL A 138 -18.06 -25.19 8.94
N VAL A 139 -19.36 -25.16 9.02
CA VAL A 139 -20.25 -24.64 7.99
C VAL A 139 -21.25 -23.68 8.64
N MET A 140 -21.45 -22.53 8.02
CA MET A 140 -22.47 -21.56 8.40
C MET A 140 -23.47 -21.43 7.24
N VAL A 141 -24.74 -21.42 7.52
CA VAL A 141 -25.82 -21.33 6.52
C VAL A 141 -26.76 -20.20 6.89
N SER A 142 -27.14 -19.42 5.91
CA SER A 142 -28.12 -18.33 6.05
C SER A 142 -29.04 -18.29 4.83
N THR A 143 -30.30 -17.94 5.04
CA THR A 143 -31.29 -17.69 3.97
C THR A 143 -31.46 -16.22 3.65
N ASP A 144 -30.95 -15.35 4.50
CA ASP A 144 -31.09 -13.88 4.36
C ASP A 144 -29.73 -13.15 4.39
N GLY A 145 -28.64 -13.85 4.72
CA GLY A 145 -27.29 -13.28 4.86
C GLY A 145 -27.06 -12.53 6.18
N ILE A 146 -28.06 -12.47 7.07
CA ILE A 146 -28.00 -11.79 8.38
C ILE A 146 -27.93 -12.79 9.51
N ASP A 147 -28.91 -13.73 9.54
CA ASP A 147 -29.00 -14.76 10.55
C ASP A 147 -28.32 -16.04 10.07
N TRP A 148 -27.33 -16.50 10.82
CA TRP A 148 -26.49 -17.63 10.45
C TRP A 148 -26.61 -18.80 11.41
N LYS A 149 -26.85 -19.96 10.86
CA LYS A 149 -26.92 -21.22 11.60
C LYS A 149 -25.67 -22.05 11.35
N ALA A 150 -25.01 -22.49 12.42
CA ALA A 150 -23.86 -23.36 12.34
C ALA A 150 -24.27 -24.80 12.10
N THR A 151 -23.54 -25.49 11.22
CA THR A 151 -23.61 -26.93 10.95
C THR A 151 -22.22 -27.48 10.71
N SER A 152 -22.06 -28.69 10.23
CA SER A 152 -20.79 -29.36 9.97
C SER A 152 -20.90 -30.35 8.84
N VAL A 153 -19.81 -30.57 8.11
CA VAL A 153 -19.69 -31.69 7.14
C VAL A 153 -19.53 -33.06 7.80
N GLY A 154 -19.55 -33.13 9.14
CA GLY A 154 -19.33 -34.40 9.89
C GLY A 154 -17.86 -34.86 9.93
N ARG A 155 -16.92 -33.97 9.63
CA ARG A 155 -15.48 -34.18 9.66
C ARG A 155 -14.79 -32.89 10.17
N THR A 156 -13.56 -33.07 10.66
CA THR A 156 -12.74 -31.95 11.19
C THR A 156 -11.69 -31.45 10.20
N ASN A 157 -11.77 -31.85 8.93
CA ASN A 157 -10.91 -31.33 7.89
C ASN A 157 -11.17 -29.81 7.73
N ASN A 158 -10.12 -29.00 7.55
CA ASN A 158 -10.31 -27.63 7.17
C ASN A 158 -10.92 -27.55 5.77
N LEU A 159 -11.94 -26.73 5.64
CA LEU A 159 -12.62 -26.46 4.37
C LEU A 159 -12.09 -25.14 3.80
N THR A 160 -11.42 -25.21 2.66
CA THR A 160 -10.70 -24.08 2.06
C THR A 160 -11.53 -23.31 1.05
N SER A 161 -12.53 -23.97 0.44
CA SER A 161 -13.36 -23.33 -0.58
C SER A 161 -14.73 -23.98 -0.68
N VAL A 162 -15.74 -23.19 -1.02
CA VAL A 162 -17.10 -23.64 -1.34
C VAL A 162 -17.60 -22.95 -2.60
N THR A 163 -18.37 -23.66 -3.41
CA THR A 163 -19.07 -23.13 -4.59
C THR A 163 -20.48 -23.66 -4.69
N TYR A 164 -21.35 -23.00 -5.46
CA TYR A 164 -22.67 -23.51 -5.80
C TYR A 164 -22.71 -23.86 -7.28
N ALA A 165 -22.99 -25.12 -7.59
CA ALA A 165 -23.04 -25.61 -8.97
C ALA A 165 -24.09 -26.71 -9.11
N SER A 166 -24.87 -26.69 -10.20
CA SER A 166 -25.85 -27.74 -10.53
C SER A 166 -26.82 -28.09 -9.42
N GLY A 167 -27.26 -27.11 -8.63
CA GLY A 167 -28.19 -27.29 -7.52
C GLY A 167 -27.54 -27.77 -6.21
N LEU A 168 -26.21 -27.84 -6.15
CA LEU A 168 -25.47 -28.33 -4.98
C LEU A 168 -24.43 -27.31 -4.51
N PHE A 169 -24.32 -27.11 -3.22
CA PHE A 169 -23.11 -26.56 -2.60
C PHE A 169 -22.04 -27.64 -2.56
N VAL A 170 -20.83 -27.30 -2.96
CA VAL A 170 -19.69 -28.23 -2.97
C VAL A 170 -18.55 -27.58 -2.20
N ALA A 171 -18.14 -28.23 -1.11
CA ALA A 171 -17.03 -27.80 -0.28
C ALA A 171 -15.82 -28.71 -0.48
N VAL A 172 -14.63 -28.12 -0.51
CA VAL A 172 -13.35 -28.84 -0.64
C VAL A 172 -12.38 -28.39 0.45
N GLY A 173 -11.36 -29.19 0.71
CA GLY A 173 -10.39 -28.89 1.75
C GLY A 173 -9.21 -29.84 1.84
N ASP A 174 -8.67 -29.96 3.05
CA ASP A 174 -7.50 -30.77 3.36
C ASP A 174 -7.67 -32.24 3.00
N ALA A 175 -6.57 -32.94 2.63
CA ALA A 175 -6.51 -34.34 2.29
C ALA A 175 -7.42 -34.74 1.11
N ALA A 176 -7.56 -33.89 0.10
CA ALA A 176 -8.43 -34.03 -1.06
C ALA A 176 -9.92 -34.25 -0.67
N PHE A 177 -10.32 -33.66 0.46
CA PHE A 177 -11.70 -33.74 0.95
C PHE A 177 -12.67 -33.05 -0.01
N VAL A 178 -13.79 -33.68 -0.31
CA VAL A 178 -14.89 -33.10 -1.08
C VAL A 178 -16.22 -33.55 -0.44
N ALA A 179 -17.11 -32.59 -0.22
CA ALA A 179 -18.47 -32.87 0.23
C ALA A 179 -19.48 -32.01 -0.52
N SER A 180 -20.70 -32.43 -0.64
CA SER A 180 -21.77 -31.70 -1.27
C SER A 180 -23.06 -31.73 -0.49
N SER A 181 -23.86 -30.67 -0.64
CA SER A 181 -25.15 -30.51 0.02
C SER A 181 -26.13 -29.74 -0.89
N PRO A 182 -27.40 -30.12 -0.97
CA PRO A 182 -28.39 -29.31 -1.70
C PRO A 182 -28.80 -28.06 -0.93
N ASP A 183 -28.69 -28.06 0.40
CA ASP A 183 -29.24 -27.05 1.29
C ASP A 183 -28.22 -26.44 2.26
N GLY A 184 -26.96 -26.89 2.20
CA GLY A 184 -25.89 -26.48 3.12
C GLY A 184 -26.03 -27.09 4.54
N LEU A 185 -27.09 -27.80 4.85
CA LEU A 185 -27.36 -28.36 6.17
C LEU A 185 -26.96 -29.84 6.26
N ALA A 186 -27.38 -30.64 5.27
CA ALA A 186 -27.06 -32.08 5.19
C ALA A 186 -25.96 -32.31 4.12
N TRP A 187 -24.80 -32.78 4.55
CA TRP A 187 -23.65 -32.98 3.69
C TRP A 187 -23.36 -34.44 3.36
N THR A 188 -23.08 -34.71 2.12
CA THR A 188 -22.64 -36.00 1.62
C THR A 188 -21.18 -35.95 1.21
N ILE A 189 -20.32 -36.75 1.85
CA ILE A 189 -18.92 -36.87 1.48
C ILE A 189 -18.81 -37.56 0.12
N ARG A 190 -18.01 -36.96 -0.80
CA ARG A 190 -17.80 -37.50 -2.14
C ARG A 190 -16.44 -38.20 -2.22
N ASN A 191 -16.45 -39.40 -2.74
CA ASN A 191 -15.21 -40.15 -2.96
C ASN A 191 -14.65 -39.81 -4.35
N THR A 192 -13.54 -39.08 -4.37
CA THR A 192 -12.83 -38.70 -5.62
C THR A 192 -11.80 -39.78 -6.03
N GLY A 193 -11.58 -40.81 -5.21
CA GLY A 193 -10.52 -41.78 -5.41
C GLY A 193 -9.10 -41.23 -5.17
N ARG A 194 -9.00 -40.06 -4.55
CA ARG A 194 -7.73 -39.38 -4.28
C ARG A 194 -7.60 -38.97 -2.82
N THR A 195 -6.36 -39.02 -2.33
CA THR A 195 -5.97 -38.57 -0.97
C THR A 195 -4.55 -38.05 -1.01
N GLY A 196 -4.08 -37.41 0.08
CA GLY A 196 -2.66 -37.10 0.28
C GLY A 196 -2.22 -35.74 -0.31
N PHE A 197 -3.15 -34.88 -0.71
CA PHE A 197 -2.89 -33.48 -1.10
C PHE A 197 -4.07 -32.60 -0.69
N ASN A 198 -3.84 -31.32 -0.54
CA ASN A 198 -4.89 -30.37 -0.19
C ASN A 198 -5.50 -29.76 -1.46
N LEU A 199 -6.81 -29.51 -1.41
CA LEU A 199 -7.54 -28.74 -2.40
C LEU A 199 -7.73 -27.33 -1.84
N TYR A 200 -7.42 -26.30 -2.63
CA TYR A 200 -7.47 -24.91 -2.18
C TYR A 200 -8.62 -24.11 -2.75
N ARG A 201 -9.06 -24.43 -3.97
CA ARG A 201 -10.15 -23.70 -4.61
C ARG A 201 -11.00 -24.64 -5.46
N VAL A 202 -12.31 -24.39 -5.45
CA VAL A 202 -13.30 -25.12 -6.29
C VAL A 202 -14.11 -24.11 -7.10
N ALA A 203 -14.38 -24.44 -8.36
CA ALA A 203 -15.21 -23.64 -9.25
C ALA A 203 -16.23 -24.49 -10.02
N PRO A 204 -17.37 -23.90 -10.41
CA PRO A 204 -18.36 -24.57 -11.25
C PRO A 204 -17.78 -24.80 -12.66
N VAL A 205 -18.10 -25.95 -13.24
CA VAL A 205 -17.80 -26.32 -14.62
C VAL A 205 -19.05 -26.90 -15.28
N PRO A 206 -19.15 -26.99 -16.63
CA PRO A 206 -20.36 -27.49 -17.29
C PRO A 206 -20.80 -28.90 -16.82
N THR A 207 -19.86 -29.73 -16.39
CA THR A 207 -20.13 -31.09 -15.91
C THR A 207 -20.31 -31.17 -14.40
N GLY A 208 -20.31 -30.07 -13.65
CA GLY A 208 -20.42 -29.99 -12.19
C GLY A 208 -19.38 -29.09 -11.58
N VAL A 209 -18.27 -29.61 -11.04
CA VAL A 209 -17.21 -28.81 -10.40
C VAL A 209 -15.81 -29.32 -10.75
N MET A 210 -14.85 -28.41 -10.70
CA MET A 210 -13.41 -28.72 -10.70
C MET A 210 -12.75 -28.05 -9.49
N ALA A 211 -11.89 -28.79 -8.80
CA ALA A 211 -11.09 -28.27 -7.69
C ALA A 211 -9.60 -28.49 -7.95
N VAL A 212 -8.79 -27.54 -7.51
CA VAL A 212 -7.32 -27.51 -7.67
C VAL A 212 -6.62 -27.37 -6.33
N GLY A 213 -5.35 -27.81 -6.27
CA GLY A 213 -4.63 -27.82 -5.01
C GLY A 213 -3.12 -27.99 -5.14
N ASP A 214 -2.53 -28.69 -4.18
CA ASP A 214 -1.09 -28.91 -4.07
C ASP A 214 -0.46 -29.46 -5.34
N ALA A 215 0.73 -28.94 -5.69
CA ALA A 215 1.59 -29.45 -6.75
C ALA A 215 0.88 -29.70 -8.09
N GLY A 216 -0.07 -28.83 -8.44
CA GLY A 216 -0.82 -28.93 -9.70
C GLY A 216 -1.90 -30.00 -9.72
N ASN A 217 -2.20 -30.67 -8.59
CA ASN A 217 -3.26 -31.68 -8.54
C ASN A 217 -4.64 -31.05 -8.72
N TYR A 218 -5.52 -31.79 -9.41
CA TYR A 218 -6.93 -31.42 -9.56
C TYR A 218 -7.86 -32.64 -9.52
N VAL A 219 -9.10 -32.37 -9.16
CA VAL A 219 -10.23 -33.31 -9.33
C VAL A 219 -11.35 -32.59 -10.09
N ILE A 220 -12.02 -33.28 -10.97
CA ILE A 220 -13.13 -32.76 -11.76
C ILE A 220 -14.28 -33.77 -11.83
N SER A 221 -15.50 -33.32 -11.61
CA SER A 221 -16.66 -34.20 -11.73
C SER A 221 -17.04 -34.42 -13.21
N ARG A 222 -17.42 -35.65 -13.55
CA ARG A 222 -17.94 -36.01 -14.88
C ARG A 222 -19.43 -35.75 -15.01
N THR A 223 -20.13 -35.65 -13.90
CA THR A 223 -21.59 -35.51 -13.85
C THR A 223 -22.01 -34.42 -12.89
N ALA A 224 -23.11 -33.77 -13.20
CA ALA A 224 -23.71 -32.73 -12.34
C ALA A 224 -24.12 -33.25 -10.97
N GLN A 225 -24.41 -34.56 -10.84
CA GLN A 225 -24.74 -35.25 -9.57
C GLN A 225 -23.51 -35.59 -8.72
N LEU A 226 -22.30 -35.29 -9.23
CA LEU A 226 -21.02 -35.54 -8.55
C LEU A 226 -20.80 -37.04 -8.17
N SER A 227 -21.30 -37.94 -9.01
CA SER A 227 -21.22 -39.39 -8.79
C SER A 227 -19.95 -40.00 -9.39
N GLN A 228 -19.32 -39.32 -10.36
CA GLN A 228 -18.12 -39.81 -11.04
C GLN A 228 -17.09 -38.69 -11.11
N TRP A 229 -15.82 -39.03 -10.89
CA TRP A 229 -14.71 -38.07 -10.82
C TRP A 229 -13.54 -38.50 -11.70
N ASP A 230 -12.94 -37.53 -12.35
CA ASP A 230 -11.61 -37.61 -12.91
C ASP A 230 -10.64 -36.84 -12.06
N SER A 231 -9.39 -37.18 -12.17
CA SER A 231 -8.32 -36.49 -11.49
C SER A 231 -7.07 -36.48 -12.35
N GLY A 232 -6.26 -35.46 -12.19
CA GLY A 232 -5.01 -35.31 -12.92
C GLY A 232 -4.05 -34.38 -12.23
N ARG A 233 -2.97 -34.11 -12.94
CA ARG A 233 -1.96 -33.15 -12.50
C ARG A 233 -1.60 -32.23 -13.65
N ILE A 234 -1.63 -30.95 -13.41
CA ILE A 234 -1.05 -29.93 -14.30
C ILE A 234 0.46 -29.96 -14.07
N ALA A 235 1.25 -29.81 -15.13
CA ALA A 235 2.72 -29.90 -15.06
C ALA A 235 3.33 -28.70 -14.31
N THR A 236 3.14 -28.70 -12.98
CA THR A 236 3.71 -27.71 -12.05
C THR A 236 4.01 -28.37 -10.71
N THR A 237 4.96 -27.81 -9.95
CA THR A 237 5.23 -28.14 -8.55
C THR A 237 4.56 -27.16 -7.58
N ASN A 238 3.98 -26.08 -8.08
CA ASN A 238 3.36 -25.04 -7.28
C ASN A 238 1.95 -25.44 -6.83
N ALA A 239 1.52 -24.90 -5.71
CA ALA A 239 0.14 -24.97 -5.29
C ALA A 239 -0.72 -24.06 -6.19
N LEU A 240 -1.88 -24.57 -6.62
CA LEU A 240 -2.86 -23.82 -7.39
C LEU A 240 -3.93 -23.29 -6.44
N THR A 241 -3.99 -21.98 -6.29
CA THR A 241 -4.84 -21.26 -5.31
C THR A 241 -6.04 -20.57 -5.96
N ALA A 242 -6.10 -20.56 -7.28
CA ALA A 242 -7.19 -19.94 -8.05
C ALA A 242 -7.63 -20.84 -9.19
N ILE A 243 -8.93 -20.85 -9.49
CA ILE A 243 -9.52 -21.53 -10.64
C ILE A 243 -10.75 -20.77 -11.14
N LEU A 244 -10.92 -20.74 -12.45
CA LEU A 244 -12.07 -20.18 -13.14
C LEU A 244 -12.40 -21.01 -14.36
N ALA A 245 -13.69 -21.20 -14.63
CA ALA A 245 -14.18 -21.77 -15.89
C ALA A 245 -14.88 -20.71 -16.74
N VAL A 246 -14.50 -20.61 -18.01
CA VAL A 246 -15.14 -19.76 -19.00
C VAL A 246 -15.56 -20.63 -20.17
N GLY A 247 -16.84 -21.02 -20.23
CA GLY A 247 -17.31 -22.01 -21.19
C GLY A 247 -16.59 -23.35 -21.02
N ASN A 248 -15.97 -23.83 -22.09
CA ASN A 248 -15.19 -25.09 -22.08
C ASN A 248 -13.72 -24.91 -21.68
N GLU A 249 -13.31 -23.70 -21.38
CA GLU A 249 -11.94 -23.36 -21.01
C GLU A 249 -11.77 -23.25 -19.50
N ARG A 250 -10.55 -23.43 -19.03
CA ARG A 250 -10.18 -23.32 -17.60
C ARG A 250 -8.98 -22.43 -17.47
N LEU A 251 -9.04 -21.57 -16.49
CA LEU A 251 -7.89 -20.78 -16.01
C LEU A 251 -7.57 -21.27 -14.59
N VAL A 252 -6.30 -21.55 -14.33
CA VAL A 252 -5.82 -21.89 -12.99
C VAL A 252 -4.59 -21.04 -12.68
N GLY A 253 -4.52 -20.57 -11.45
CA GLY A 253 -3.46 -19.69 -11.00
C GLY A 253 -2.85 -20.13 -9.67
N GLY A 254 -1.59 -19.80 -9.49
CA GLY A 254 -0.83 -20.06 -8.25
C GLY A 254 0.40 -19.18 -8.15
N ALA A 255 1.41 -19.64 -7.40
CA ALA A 255 2.64 -18.92 -7.22
C ALA A 255 3.45 -18.87 -8.53
N GLY A 256 3.58 -17.67 -9.10
CA GLY A 256 4.39 -17.44 -10.30
C GLY A 256 3.80 -17.97 -11.61
N GLU A 257 2.55 -18.41 -11.62
CA GLU A 257 1.97 -18.98 -12.82
C GLU A 257 0.46 -18.75 -12.95
N LEU A 258 0.05 -18.55 -14.19
CA LEU A 258 -1.33 -18.60 -14.65
C LEU A 258 -1.35 -19.51 -15.88
N ARG A 259 -2.23 -20.51 -15.88
CA ARG A 259 -2.33 -21.49 -16.96
C ARG A 259 -3.73 -21.53 -17.53
N PHE A 260 -3.78 -21.68 -18.84
CA PHE A 260 -4.99 -21.83 -19.61
C PHE A 260 -5.12 -23.29 -20.10
N GLY A 261 -6.27 -23.88 -19.87
CA GLY A 261 -6.56 -25.28 -20.22
C GLY A 261 -7.76 -25.40 -21.16
N VAL A 262 -7.59 -26.20 -22.20
CA VAL A 262 -8.65 -26.61 -23.14
C VAL A 262 -8.78 -28.13 -23.13
N ASN A 263 -10.00 -28.63 -23.11
CA ASN A 263 -10.24 -30.06 -23.27
C ASN A 263 -10.31 -30.39 -24.78
N LEU A 264 -9.35 -31.16 -25.27
CA LEU A 264 -9.30 -31.67 -26.64
C LEU A 264 -9.52 -33.18 -26.61
N PHE A 265 -10.63 -33.64 -27.14
CA PHE A 265 -10.96 -35.07 -27.27
C PHE A 265 -10.87 -35.88 -25.96
N GLY A 266 -11.30 -35.25 -24.84
CA GLY A 266 -11.27 -35.89 -23.50
C GLY A 266 -9.99 -35.69 -22.70
N SER A 267 -8.98 -35.06 -23.27
CA SER A 267 -7.71 -34.75 -22.61
C SER A 267 -7.51 -33.24 -22.41
N TRP A 268 -7.06 -32.84 -21.23
CA TRP A 268 -6.76 -31.42 -20.94
C TRP A 268 -5.36 -31.08 -21.45
N VAL A 269 -5.29 -30.06 -22.32
CA VAL A 269 -4.05 -29.43 -22.80
C VAL A 269 -3.90 -28.11 -22.10
N TRP A 270 -2.78 -27.91 -21.43
CA TRP A 270 -2.49 -26.72 -20.63
C TRP A 270 -1.36 -25.89 -21.25
N SER A 271 -1.59 -24.61 -21.42
CA SER A 271 -0.60 -23.61 -21.86
C SER A 271 -0.32 -22.60 -20.76
N SER A 272 0.83 -21.95 -20.82
CA SER A 272 1.18 -20.87 -19.88
C SER A 272 0.69 -19.53 -20.43
N GLU A 273 -0.11 -18.82 -19.64
CA GLU A 273 -0.59 -17.46 -19.97
C GLU A 273 0.39 -16.34 -19.58
N ILE A 274 1.48 -16.69 -18.85
CA ILE A 274 2.42 -15.70 -18.29
C ILE A 274 3.19 -14.92 -19.35
N ASN A 275 3.34 -15.44 -20.57
CA ASN A 275 4.22 -14.85 -21.58
C ASN A 275 3.76 -13.45 -22.07
N ALA A 276 2.50 -13.09 -21.90
CA ALA A 276 1.98 -11.77 -22.30
C ALA A 276 2.32 -10.64 -21.30
N LEU A 277 2.57 -10.97 -20.01
CA LEU A 277 2.96 -10.00 -18.98
C LEU A 277 4.48 -9.74 -18.92
N ARG A 278 5.28 -10.46 -19.72
CA ARG A 278 6.75 -10.42 -19.67
C ARG A 278 7.42 -9.43 -20.63
N ALA A 279 6.81 -8.31 -20.92
CA ALA A 279 7.54 -7.23 -21.63
C ALA A 279 8.59 -6.53 -20.73
N ASN A 280 8.64 -6.83 -19.42
CA ASN A 280 9.66 -6.46 -18.44
C ASN A 280 9.71 -7.54 -17.37
N PRO A 281 10.80 -7.74 -16.59
CA PRO A 281 10.84 -8.72 -15.51
C PRO A 281 9.85 -8.32 -14.41
N ALA A 282 8.57 -8.60 -14.66
CA ALA A 282 7.55 -8.49 -13.63
C ALA A 282 7.79 -9.59 -12.58
N PRO A 283 7.65 -9.31 -11.28
CA PRO A 283 7.76 -10.33 -10.25
C PRO A 283 6.76 -11.45 -10.52
N LEU A 284 7.11 -12.63 -10.11
CA LEU A 284 6.24 -13.80 -10.16
C LEU A 284 5.01 -13.52 -9.30
N LEU A 285 3.88 -13.17 -9.93
CA LEU A 285 2.63 -12.90 -9.25
C LEU A 285 2.06 -14.18 -8.65
N THR A 286 1.57 -14.13 -7.42
CA THR A 286 0.82 -15.22 -6.81
C THR A 286 -0.66 -14.92 -6.95
N TYR A 287 -1.35 -15.65 -7.82
CA TYR A 287 -2.79 -15.51 -8.06
C TYR A 287 -3.58 -16.17 -6.95
N GLN A 288 -4.48 -15.45 -6.29
CA GLN A 288 -5.31 -15.92 -5.17
C GLN A 288 -6.75 -16.21 -5.60
N CYS A 289 -7.27 -15.43 -6.51
CA CYS A 289 -8.64 -15.55 -6.98
C CYS A 289 -8.77 -15.11 -8.44
N LEU A 290 -9.78 -15.66 -9.12
CA LEU A 290 -10.13 -15.38 -10.51
C LEU A 290 -11.65 -15.20 -10.61
N LEU A 291 -12.09 -14.20 -11.35
CA LEU A 291 -13.49 -13.86 -11.58
C LEU A 291 -13.73 -13.63 -13.07
N TRP A 292 -14.86 -14.05 -13.61
CA TRP A 292 -15.36 -13.70 -14.93
C TRP A 292 -16.58 -12.80 -14.81
N ASP A 293 -16.55 -11.63 -15.42
CA ASP A 293 -17.63 -10.64 -15.36
C ASP A 293 -18.57 -10.66 -16.60
N GLY A 294 -18.38 -11.64 -17.50
CA GLY A 294 -19.09 -11.74 -18.75
C GLY A 294 -18.31 -11.18 -19.94
N GLN A 295 -17.28 -10.36 -19.73
CA GLN A 295 -16.47 -9.72 -20.76
C GLN A 295 -14.98 -9.97 -20.59
N GLN A 296 -14.47 -9.95 -19.36
CA GLN A 296 -13.07 -10.10 -19.03
C GLN A 296 -12.84 -10.94 -17.77
N VAL A 297 -11.66 -11.49 -17.66
CA VAL A 297 -11.19 -12.12 -16.42
C VAL A 297 -10.60 -11.06 -15.51
N VAL A 298 -10.96 -11.07 -14.25
CA VAL A 298 -10.36 -10.25 -13.20
C VAL A 298 -9.62 -11.17 -12.23
N ALA A 299 -8.33 -10.95 -12.04
CA ALA A 299 -7.49 -11.75 -11.17
C ALA A 299 -6.95 -10.91 -10.01
N GLY A 300 -7.12 -11.40 -8.78
CA GLY A 300 -6.53 -10.82 -7.58
C GLY A 300 -5.27 -11.56 -7.16
N THR A 301 -4.27 -10.83 -6.67
CA THR A 301 -2.97 -11.39 -6.31
C THR A 301 -2.62 -11.18 -4.84
N ARG A 302 -1.67 -11.98 -4.33
CA ARG A 302 -1.11 -11.85 -2.99
C ARG A 302 -0.42 -10.50 -2.76
N GLY A 303 -0.05 -9.78 -3.78
CA GLY A 303 0.55 -8.44 -3.69
C GLY A 303 -0.47 -7.31 -3.77
N GLY A 304 -1.78 -7.60 -3.84
CA GLY A 304 -2.81 -6.57 -3.99
C GLY A 304 -2.91 -6.01 -5.41
N LEU A 305 -2.30 -6.66 -6.40
CA LEU A 305 -2.46 -6.28 -7.80
C LEU A 305 -3.73 -6.91 -8.37
N VAL A 306 -4.50 -6.11 -9.10
CA VAL A 306 -5.60 -6.58 -9.94
C VAL A 306 -5.11 -6.66 -11.38
N VAL A 307 -5.25 -7.82 -11.97
CA VAL A 307 -4.90 -8.09 -13.38
C VAL A 307 -6.19 -8.37 -14.15
N THR A 308 -6.35 -7.78 -15.31
CA THR A 308 -7.50 -8.02 -16.18
C THR A 308 -7.06 -8.70 -17.48
N GLY A 309 -7.87 -9.64 -17.96
CA GLY A 309 -7.61 -10.38 -19.20
C GLY A 309 -8.83 -10.35 -20.10
N THR A 310 -8.72 -9.73 -21.27
CA THR A 310 -9.74 -9.77 -22.30
C THR A 310 -9.50 -10.93 -23.29
N ARG A 311 -10.57 -11.56 -23.80
CA ARG A 311 -10.43 -12.68 -24.73
C ARG A 311 -9.61 -12.27 -25.96
N SER A 312 -8.62 -13.08 -26.32
CA SER A 312 -7.86 -12.89 -27.53
C SER A 312 -8.73 -13.19 -28.76
N THR A 313 -8.67 -12.33 -29.77
CA THR A 313 -9.35 -12.54 -31.06
C THR A 313 -8.53 -13.37 -32.05
N THR A 314 -7.23 -13.55 -31.75
CA THR A 314 -6.28 -14.18 -32.69
C THR A 314 -5.70 -15.50 -32.22
N LEU A 315 -5.70 -15.76 -30.89
CA LEU A 315 -5.14 -16.95 -30.26
C LEU A 315 -6.09 -17.48 -29.20
N ALA A 316 -6.01 -18.78 -28.88
CA ALA A 316 -6.67 -19.32 -27.70
C ALA A 316 -6.04 -18.67 -26.45
N GLY A 317 -6.86 -18.13 -25.54
CA GLY A 317 -6.42 -17.48 -24.31
C GLY A 317 -6.86 -16.02 -24.19
N PHE A 318 -6.13 -15.26 -23.40
CA PHE A 318 -6.46 -13.89 -23.01
C PHE A 318 -5.32 -12.92 -23.27
N ASN A 319 -5.67 -11.69 -23.65
CA ASN A 319 -4.78 -10.55 -23.66
C ASN A 319 -4.83 -9.91 -22.27
N TRP A 320 -3.73 -9.99 -21.53
CA TRP A 320 -3.65 -9.52 -20.16
C TRP A 320 -3.17 -8.07 -20.09
N SER A 321 -3.83 -7.28 -19.28
CA SER A 321 -3.42 -5.95 -18.89
C SER A 321 -3.51 -5.82 -17.38
N TYR A 322 -2.70 -4.95 -16.81
CA TYR A 322 -2.80 -4.54 -15.44
C TYR A 322 -2.66 -3.02 -15.39
N THR A 323 -3.43 -2.42 -14.49
CA THR A 323 -3.18 -1.02 -14.16
C THR A 323 -1.92 -1.03 -13.31
N GLU A 324 -0.80 -0.54 -13.81
CA GLU A 324 0.40 -0.41 -13.02
C GLU A 324 0.06 0.46 -11.81
N PRO A 325 -0.01 -0.09 -10.60
CA PRO A 325 0.37 0.71 -9.46
C PRO A 325 1.81 1.11 -9.74
N THR A 326 2.21 2.30 -9.37
CA THR A 326 3.57 2.78 -9.56
C THR A 326 4.58 1.83 -8.89
N GLY A 327 4.76 0.64 -9.47
CA GLY A 327 5.68 -0.42 -9.08
C GLY A 327 5.15 -1.43 -8.05
N ILE A 328 5.48 -2.69 -8.30
CA ILE A 328 5.32 -3.84 -7.39
C ILE A 328 6.65 -4.16 -6.69
N ALA A 329 7.69 -3.42 -7.02
CA ALA A 329 9.04 -3.57 -6.51
C ALA A 329 9.14 -3.06 -5.06
N SER A 330 9.86 -3.78 -4.21
CA SER A 330 10.08 -3.36 -2.83
C SER A 330 10.86 -2.05 -2.77
N ILE A 331 10.46 -1.16 -1.89
CA ILE A 331 11.17 0.09 -1.60
C ILE A 331 12.08 -0.16 -0.41
N TRP A 332 13.38 0.02 -0.60
CA TRP A 332 14.40 -0.29 0.40
C TRP A 332 14.85 0.91 1.22
N ASP A 333 14.83 2.10 0.63
CA ASP A 333 15.25 3.31 1.32
C ASP A 333 14.46 4.53 0.86
N SER A 334 14.37 5.52 1.74
CA SER A 334 13.73 6.80 1.48
C SER A 334 14.48 7.95 2.14
N LEU A 335 14.40 9.12 1.55
CA LEU A 335 14.95 10.35 2.10
C LEU A 335 14.04 11.55 1.83
N VAL A 336 14.21 12.58 2.64
CA VAL A 336 13.55 13.85 2.49
C VAL A 336 14.60 14.94 2.32
N LEU A 337 14.39 15.81 1.34
CA LEU A 337 15.26 16.95 1.04
C LEU A 337 14.44 18.24 1.00
N SER A 338 15.03 19.32 1.44
CA SER A 338 14.57 20.66 1.12
C SER A 338 15.32 21.13 -0.12
N VAL A 339 14.60 21.35 -1.21
CA VAL A 339 15.15 21.78 -2.50
C VAL A 339 14.63 23.17 -2.87
N PRO A 340 15.41 24.00 -3.59
CA PRO A 340 14.87 25.24 -4.10
C PRO A 340 13.76 24.97 -5.11
N GLY A 341 12.54 25.43 -4.82
CA GLY A 341 11.42 25.41 -5.76
C GLY A 341 11.29 26.76 -6.45
N THR A 342 10.96 26.77 -7.72
CA THR A 342 10.75 27.99 -8.49
C THR A 342 9.29 28.02 -8.97
N ASN A 343 8.49 28.91 -8.39
CA ASN A 343 7.14 29.20 -8.84
C ASN A 343 7.12 30.48 -9.66
N VAL A 344 6.52 30.44 -10.84
CA VAL A 344 6.30 31.62 -11.65
C VAL A 344 4.87 32.10 -11.46
N GLY A 345 4.72 33.21 -10.75
CA GLY A 345 3.45 33.93 -10.65
C GLY A 345 3.23 34.77 -11.92
N VAL A 346 1.99 34.86 -12.39
CA VAL A 346 1.59 35.72 -13.49
C VAL A 346 0.64 36.78 -12.94
N SER A 347 0.99 38.05 -13.12
CA SER A 347 0.14 39.19 -12.87
C SER A 347 0.00 40.01 -14.15
N PHE A 348 -0.89 41.02 -14.18
CA PHE A 348 -1.05 41.86 -15.34
C PHE A 348 -0.75 43.31 -14.98
N SER A 349 0.00 43.99 -15.84
CA SER A 349 0.12 45.45 -15.86
C SER A 349 -0.63 45.95 -17.09
N GLY A 350 -1.89 46.37 -16.92
CA GLY A 350 -2.80 46.60 -18.03
C GLY A 350 -3.12 45.28 -18.74
N THR A 351 -2.84 45.19 -20.03
CA THR A 351 -3.04 43.95 -20.86
C THR A 351 -1.77 43.10 -20.96
N THR A 352 -0.64 43.56 -20.40
CA THR A 352 0.65 42.86 -20.52
C THR A 352 0.88 41.95 -19.34
N PRO A 353 1.12 40.64 -19.55
CA PRO A 353 1.44 39.71 -18.46
C PRO A 353 2.83 40.04 -17.89
N VAL A 354 2.91 40.15 -16.57
CA VAL A 354 4.14 40.31 -15.80
C VAL A 354 4.42 39.04 -15.05
N PHE A 355 5.58 38.47 -15.29
CA PHE A 355 6.03 37.23 -14.66
C PHE A 355 6.89 37.55 -13.43
N THR A 356 6.47 37.05 -12.28
CA THR A 356 7.26 37.12 -11.05
C THR A 356 7.74 35.73 -10.70
N THR A 357 9.06 35.56 -10.57
CA THR A 357 9.66 34.31 -10.13
C THR A 357 9.86 34.37 -8.62
N ASN A 358 9.22 33.48 -7.90
CA ASN A 358 9.39 33.33 -6.47
C ASN A 358 10.07 32.00 -6.16
N THR A 359 11.19 32.05 -5.44
CA THR A 359 11.93 30.84 -5.05
C THR A 359 11.58 30.53 -3.60
N GLN A 360 10.80 29.46 -3.40
CA GLN A 360 10.46 28.95 -2.08
C GLN A 360 11.09 27.57 -1.90
N PRO A 361 11.58 27.22 -0.68
CA PRO A 361 11.99 25.86 -0.40
C PRO A 361 10.79 24.91 -0.58
N GLN A 362 11.03 23.77 -1.24
CA GLN A 362 10.05 22.71 -1.41
C GLN A 362 10.59 21.44 -0.77
N THR A 363 9.72 20.73 -0.11
CA THR A 363 10.05 19.41 0.43
C THR A 363 9.93 18.38 -0.69
N LEU A 364 11.02 17.65 -0.95
CA LEU A 364 11.06 16.56 -1.91
C LEU A 364 11.32 15.26 -1.16
N ARG A 365 10.48 14.27 -1.40
CA ARG A 365 10.61 12.90 -0.89
C ARG A 365 11.05 12.00 -2.03
N ILE A 366 12.09 11.22 -1.83
CA ILE A 366 12.64 10.31 -2.85
C ILE A 366 12.69 8.91 -2.24
N THR A 367 12.34 7.91 -3.05
CA THR A 367 12.47 6.50 -2.70
C THR A 367 13.30 5.75 -3.73
N ALA A 368 13.97 4.68 -3.31
CA ALA A 368 14.67 3.75 -4.17
C ALA A 368 14.36 2.31 -3.79
N GLY A 369 14.35 1.41 -4.78
CA GLY A 369 13.93 0.05 -4.56
C GLY A 369 14.45 -0.95 -5.58
N GLU A 370 13.77 -2.09 -5.66
CA GLU A 370 14.05 -3.17 -6.61
C GLU A 370 13.83 -2.70 -8.05
N TRP A 371 14.55 -3.35 -8.97
CA TRP A 371 14.47 -3.14 -10.44
C TRP A 371 14.63 -1.68 -10.87
N ALA A 372 15.54 -0.97 -10.20
CA ALA A 372 15.79 0.45 -10.44
C ALA A 372 14.54 1.34 -10.32
N GLN A 373 13.62 0.98 -9.42
CA GLN A 373 12.47 1.81 -9.13
C GLN A 373 12.89 2.99 -8.26
N PHE A 374 12.74 4.17 -8.83
CA PHE A 374 12.85 5.44 -8.14
C PHE A 374 11.48 6.12 -8.19
N MET A 375 11.09 6.75 -7.08
CA MET A 375 9.88 7.57 -7.06
C MET A 375 10.16 8.86 -6.30
N ASP A 376 9.46 9.92 -6.67
CA ASP A 376 9.51 11.20 -6.00
C ASP A 376 8.11 11.71 -5.66
N SER A 377 8.02 12.53 -4.62
CA SER A 377 6.79 13.17 -4.20
C SER A 377 7.08 14.48 -3.47
N ALA A 378 6.34 15.52 -3.81
CA ALA A 378 6.38 16.79 -3.09
C ALA A 378 5.47 16.78 -1.86
N ASP A 379 4.33 16.09 -1.92
CA ASP A 379 3.27 16.11 -0.90
C ASP A 379 3.17 14.81 -0.08
N GLY A 380 3.92 13.77 -0.44
CA GLY A 380 3.84 12.43 0.16
C GLY A 380 2.54 11.68 -0.16
N LYS A 381 1.66 12.26 -0.99
CA LYS A 381 0.38 11.70 -1.41
C LYS A 381 0.45 11.20 -2.83
N ASN A 382 0.95 12.04 -3.71
CA ASN A 382 1.11 11.75 -5.13
C ASN A 382 2.57 11.40 -5.42
N TRP A 383 2.79 10.21 -5.97
CA TRP A 383 4.12 9.70 -6.26
C TRP A 383 4.33 9.57 -7.76
N ASN A 384 5.42 10.14 -8.25
CA ASN A 384 5.82 10.04 -9.64
C ASN A 384 6.95 9.03 -9.78
N ARG A 385 6.98 8.31 -10.90
CA ARG A 385 8.10 7.42 -11.21
C ARG A 385 9.26 8.22 -11.79
N GLY A 386 10.42 8.11 -11.17
CA GLY A 386 11.67 8.69 -11.67
C GLY A 386 12.22 7.91 -12.87
N LEU A 387 13.03 8.59 -13.67
CA LEU A 387 13.75 7.99 -14.80
C LEU A 387 14.99 7.26 -14.28
N ALA A 388 14.97 5.93 -14.32
CA ALA A 388 16.11 5.11 -13.96
C ALA A 388 17.26 5.24 -14.97
N PRO A 389 18.52 4.93 -14.58
CA PRO A 389 19.63 4.88 -15.52
C PRO A 389 19.37 3.90 -16.66
N ALA A 390 19.79 4.22 -17.87
CA ALA A 390 19.50 3.46 -19.10
C ALA A 390 19.91 1.97 -19.04
N ASN A 391 20.93 1.62 -18.24
CA ASN A 391 21.47 0.27 -18.11
C ASN A 391 21.15 -0.38 -16.75
N ALA A 392 20.16 0.11 -16.01
CA ALA A 392 19.86 -0.35 -14.66
C ALA A 392 18.78 -1.46 -14.60
N SER A 393 18.45 -2.09 -15.72
CA SER A 393 17.46 -3.20 -15.75
C SER A 393 17.90 -4.32 -14.80
N GLY A 394 17.02 -4.68 -13.84
CA GLY A 394 17.29 -5.72 -12.84
C GLY A 394 18.17 -5.29 -11.66
N VAL A 395 18.61 -4.05 -11.59
CA VAL A 395 19.39 -3.52 -10.46
C VAL A 395 18.47 -3.21 -9.29
N ASN A 396 18.83 -3.67 -8.09
CA ASN A 396 18.16 -3.31 -6.84
C ASN A 396 18.95 -2.21 -6.14
N TYR A 397 18.33 -1.08 -5.83
CA TYR A 397 18.94 0.01 -5.07
C TYR A 397 18.49 -0.05 -3.60
N TYR A 398 19.46 -0.25 -2.70
CA TYR A 398 19.23 -0.52 -1.27
C TYR A 398 19.40 0.68 -0.36
N GLY A 399 20.17 1.68 -0.77
CA GLY A 399 20.50 2.83 0.05
C GLY A 399 20.46 4.14 -0.71
N LEU A 400 19.99 5.19 -0.08
CA LEU A 400 19.94 6.56 -0.58
C LEU A 400 20.72 7.51 0.34
N GLY A 401 21.41 8.47 -0.25
CA GLY A 401 22.05 9.55 0.48
C GLY A 401 22.13 10.80 -0.39
N ALA A 402 22.02 11.97 0.22
CA ALA A 402 21.94 13.18 -0.57
C ALA A 402 22.61 14.40 0.09
N ARG A 403 22.91 15.37 -0.74
CA ARG A 403 23.18 16.78 -0.46
C ARG A 403 22.12 17.63 -1.16
N PRO A 404 22.02 18.91 -0.88
CA PRO A 404 20.95 19.75 -1.45
C PRO A 404 20.84 19.73 -3.00
N THR A 405 21.93 19.39 -3.69
CA THR A 405 21.98 19.42 -5.18
C THR A 405 22.35 18.07 -5.81
N LEU A 406 22.62 17.05 -5.00
CA LEU A 406 23.10 15.73 -5.45
C LEU A 406 22.45 14.64 -4.61
N ALA A 407 21.90 13.61 -5.23
CA ALA A 407 21.45 12.40 -4.58
C ALA A 407 22.17 11.17 -5.18
N VAL A 408 22.55 10.23 -4.34
CA VAL A 408 23.24 9.00 -4.72
C VAL A 408 22.39 7.82 -4.23
N ALA A 409 22.19 6.85 -5.13
CA ALA A 409 21.61 5.55 -4.80
C ALA A 409 22.68 4.47 -4.97
N ALA A 410 22.74 3.53 -4.01
CA ALA A 410 23.66 2.41 -4.00
C ALA A 410 22.91 1.08 -4.06
N GLY A 411 23.40 0.11 -4.84
CA GLY A 411 22.64 -1.09 -5.15
C GLY A 411 23.47 -2.35 -5.40
N SER A 412 22.76 -3.35 -5.93
CA SER A 412 23.31 -4.68 -6.23
C SER A 412 24.47 -4.63 -7.22
N SER A 413 25.40 -5.58 -7.07
CA SER A 413 26.53 -5.76 -7.99
C SER A 413 27.39 -4.50 -8.19
N GLY A 414 27.51 -3.68 -7.15
CA GLY A 414 28.31 -2.46 -7.17
C GLY A 414 27.65 -1.28 -7.90
N ALA A 415 26.35 -1.36 -8.19
CA ALA A 415 25.64 -0.28 -8.88
C ALA A 415 25.61 1.00 -8.04
N LEU A 416 25.88 2.11 -8.70
CA LEU A 416 25.66 3.46 -8.20
C LEU A 416 24.86 4.25 -9.21
N ALA A 417 23.90 5.01 -8.74
CA ALA A 417 23.17 5.99 -9.53
C ALA A 417 23.27 7.36 -8.89
N LEU A 418 23.38 8.39 -9.73
CA LEU A 418 23.49 9.79 -9.34
C LEU A 418 22.33 10.58 -9.94
N SER A 419 21.69 11.39 -9.12
CA SER A 419 20.73 12.39 -9.56
C SER A 419 21.19 13.79 -9.17
N ARG A 420 21.03 14.75 -10.06
CA ARG A 420 21.51 16.12 -9.88
C ARG A 420 20.38 17.12 -10.01
N THR A 421 20.55 18.26 -9.33
CA THR A 421 19.75 19.42 -9.62
C THR A 421 20.11 19.94 -10.99
N ASP A 422 19.17 19.83 -11.90
CA ASP A 422 19.15 20.54 -13.17
C ASP A 422 17.74 21.13 -13.32
N TYR A 423 17.60 22.07 -14.25
CA TYR A 423 16.32 22.71 -14.47
C TYR A 423 15.86 22.50 -15.90
N VAL A 424 14.87 21.63 -16.07
CA VAL A 424 14.25 21.41 -17.37
C VAL A 424 13.08 22.38 -17.54
N PRO A 425 13.00 23.09 -18.68
CA PRO A 425 11.85 23.97 -18.96
C PRO A 425 10.59 23.13 -19.17
N LEU A 426 9.60 23.34 -18.32
CA LEU A 426 8.26 22.77 -18.49
C LEU A 426 7.32 23.88 -18.96
N VAL A 427 6.79 23.75 -20.17
CA VAL A 427 5.80 24.69 -20.70
C VAL A 427 4.41 24.23 -20.26
N SER A 428 3.72 25.07 -19.50
CA SER A 428 2.34 24.85 -19.08
C SER A 428 1.46 26.01 -19.55
N THR A 429 0.16 25.73 -19.74
CA THR A 429 -0.81 26.76 -20.04
C THR A 429 -1.56 27.12 -18.78
N ASN A 430 -1.33 28.30 -18.25
CA ASN A 430 -2.08 28.83 -17.11
C ASN A 430 -3.24 29.69 -17.60
N THR A 431 -4.39 29.51 -16.97
CA THR A 431 -5.56 30.35 -17.21
C THR A 431 -5.58 31.47 -16.18
N VAL A 432 -5.51 32.72 -16.63
CA VAL A 432 -5.49 33.90 -15.74
C VAL A 432 -6.65 34.80 -16.13
N THR A 433 -7.36 35.31 -15.14
CA THR A 433 -8.49 36.21 -15.33
C THR A 433 -7.99 37.63 -15.23
N ASN A 434 -8.20 38.44 -16.29
CA ASN A 434 -7.94 39.88 -16.32
C ASN A 434 -9.26 40.62 -16.51
N GLY A 435 -9.82 41.15 -15.44
CA GLY A 435 -11.17 41.70 -15.44
C GLY A 435 -12.22 40.61 -15.75
N THR A 436 -12.99 40.82 -16.82
CA THR A 436 -13.98 39.84 -17.30
C THR A 436 -13.42 38.86 -18.34
N GLN A 437 -12.17 39.01 -18.75
CA GLN A 437 -11.54 38.16 -19.76
C GLN A 437 -10.70 37.04 -19.15
N VAL A 438 -10.92 35.83 -19.64
CA VAL A 438 -10.10 34.66 -19.31
C VAL A 438 -9.03 34.53 -20.40
N VAL A 439 -7.76 34.71 -20.01
CA VAL A 439 -6.62 34.64 -20.92
C VAL A 439 -5.81 33.39 -20.62
N ARG A 440 -5.47 32.61 -21.65
CA ARG A 440 -4.52 31.49 -21.55
C ARG A 440 -3.12 32.00 -21.83
N VAL A 441 -2.26 31.85 -20.84
CA VAL A 441 -0.85 32.29 -20.92
C VAL A 441 0.05 31.07 -20.89
N LEU A 442 0.97 30.96 -21.87
CA LEU A 442 2.01 29.95 -21.85
C LEU A 442 3.09 30.40 -20.86
N VAL A 443 3.30 29.57 -19.84
CA VAL A 443 4.31 29.80 -18.80
C VAL A 443 5.35 28.71 -18.90
N THR A 444 6.61 29.10 -18.98
CA THR A 444 7.74 28.15 -18.92
C THR A 444 8.25 28.11 -17.48
N ASN A 445 7.93 27.07 -16.77
CA ASN A 445 8.43 26.78 -15.44
C ASN A 445 9.74 26.00 -15.56
N ARG A 446 10.68 26.21 -14.64
CA ARG A 446 11.86 25.37 -14.51
C ARG A 446 11.59 24.32 -13.43
N VAL A 447 11.55 23.06 -13.83
CA VAL A 447 11.36 21.94 -12.91
C VAL A 447 12.72 21.40 -12.49
N ASN A 448 12.93 21.26 -11.20
CA ASN A 448 14.13 20.64 -10.63
C ASN A 448 14.10 19.13 -10.93
N THR A 449 15.18 18.59 -11.49
CA THR A 449 15.29 17.18 -11.87
C THR A 449 15.88 16.28 -10.77
N LEU A 450 16.24 16.82 -9.61
CA LEU A 450 16.78 16.04 -8.49
C LEU A 450 15.75 15.00 -8.04
N GLY A 451 16.18 13.73 -8.00
CA GLY A 451 15.31 12.60 -7.69
C GLY A 451 14.48 12.09 -8.87
N ILE A 452 14.29 12.89 -9.93
CA ILE A 452 13.47 12.54 -11.10
C ILE A 452 14.29 11.77 -12.14
N ALA A 453 15.51 12.22 -12.43
CA ALA A 453 16.38 11.59 -13.42
C ALA A 453 17.68 11.07 -12.77
N TRP A 454 18.03 9.84 -13.09
CA TRP A 454 19.21 9.14 -12.53
C TRP A 454 20.15 8.66 -13.63
N GLU A 455 21.44 8.81 -13.41
CA GLU A 455 22.50 8.34 -14.30
C GLU A 455 23.42 7.33 -13.58
N SER A 456 23.90 6.32 -14.30
CA SER A 456 24.83 5.32 -13.75
C SER A 456 26.21 5.92 -13.53
N VAL A 457 26.83 5.58 -12.41
CA VAL A 457 28.20 5.95 -12.06
C VAL A 457 29.01 4.71 -11.72
N ALA A 458 30.26 4.63 -12.16
CA ALA A 458 31.13 3.51 -11.86
C ALA A 458 31.61 3.54 -10.41
N SER A 459 31.36 2.48 -9.65
CA SER A 459 31.82 2.33 -8.27
C SER A 459 33.22 1.74 -8.15
N GLY A 460 33.69 1.03 -9.19
CA GLY A 460 34.94 0.26 -9.18
C GLY A 460 34.87 -1.04 -8.37
N VAL A 461 33.69 -1.49 -7.95
CA VAL A 461 33.47 -2.75 -7.20
C VAL A 461 32.31 -3.54 -7.77
N THR A 462 32.26 -4.84 -7.47
CA THR A 462 31.16 -5.74 -7.87
C THR A 462 30.33 -6.21 -6.67
N ALA A 463 30.72 -5.83 -5.45
CA ALA A 463 29.99 -6.18 -4.23
C ALA A 463 28.71 -5.33 -4.11
N ASP A 464 27.65 -5.89 -3.54
CA ASP A 464 26.44 -5.13 -3.24
C ASP A 464 26.74 -3.94 -2.33
N LEU A 465 26.29 -2.78 -2.74
CA LEU A 465 26.38 -1.53 -1.99
C LEU A 465 25.01 -1.27 -1.34
N ARG A 466 24.97 -1.14 0.00
CA ARG A 466 23.73 -1.22 0.77
C ARG A 466 23.33 0.07 1.48
N ALA A 467 24.27 0.94 1.77
CA ALA A 467 24.01 2.17 2.51
C ALA A 467 24.77 3.35 1.92
N VAL A 468 24.15 4.51 1.98
CA VAL A 468 24.74 5.79 1.56
C VAL A 468 24.49 6.83 2.64
N CYS A 469 25.51 7.61 2.97
CA CYS A 469 25.34 8.85 3.73
C CYS A 469 26.24 9.95 3.19
N ALA A 470 25.97 11.19 3.54
CA ALA A 470 26.77 12.33 3.11
C ALA A 470 26.81 13.41 4.20
N ASN A 471 27.93 14.13 4.26
CA ASN A 471 28.01 15.44 4.87
C ASN A 471 28.25 16.50 3.77
N SER A 472 28.52 17.74 4.13
CA SER A 472 28.78 18.83 3.15
C SER A 472 29.93 18.52 2.17
N ASN A 473 30.90 17.69 2.55
CA ASN A 473 32.15 17.52 1.82
C ASN A 473 32.32 16.13 1.18
N LEU A 474 31.72 15.08 1.76
CA LEU A 474 32.01 13.71 1.38
C LEU A 474 30.76 12.84 1.36
N PHE A 475 30.58 12.02 0.34
CA PHE A 475 29.70 10.87 0.34
C PHE A 475 30.44 9.63 0.84
N VAL A 476 29.77 8.81 1.61
CA VAL A 476 30.22 7.49 2.06
C VAL A 476 29.20 6.45 1.63
N VAL A 477 29.67 5.41 0.99
CA VAL A 477 28.88 4.23 0.61
C VAL A 477 29.46 3.01 1.30
N ALA A 478 28.61 2.16 1.85
CA ALA A 478 29.00 0.93 2.52
C ALA A 478 28.25 -0.27 1.94
N GLY A 479 28.86 -1.48 2.02
CA GLY A 479 28.25 -2.66 1.40
C GLY A 479 28.82 -4.00 1.85
N SER A 480 28.49 -5.02 1.07
CA SER A 480 28.90 -6.42 1.32
C SER A 480 30.43 -6.59 1.28
N GLY A 481 30.94 -7.54 2.07
CA GLY A 481 32.38 -7.82 2.14
C GLY A 481 33.18 -6.69 2.79
N GLY A 482 32.57 -5.86 3.63
CA GLY A 482 33.20 -4.75 4.31
C GLY A 482 33.60 -3.61 3.37
N VAL A 483 32.99 -3.51 2.18
CA VAL A 483 33.28 -2.43 1.23
C VAL A 483 32.87 -1.09 1.84
N VAL A 484 33.79 -0.12 1.78
CA VAL A 484 33.52 1.29 2.05
C VAL A 484 34.11 2.11 0.89
N LEU A 485 33.30 2.95 0.27
CA LEU A 485 33.70 3.87 -0.79
C LEU A 485 33.45 5.30 -0.33
N THR A 486 34.28 6.21 -0.80
CA THR A 486 34.11 7.66 -0.53
C THR A 486 34.25 8.47 -1.80
N SER A 487 33.49 9.55 -1.90
CA SER A 487 33.54 10.47 -3.04
C SER A 487 33.22 11.90 -2.60
N PRO A 488 33.97 12.91 -3.01
CA PRO A 488 33.62 14.31 -2.79
C PRO A 488 32.56 14.82 -3.77
N ASP A 489 32.49 14.23 -4.96
CA ASP A 489 31.69 14.69 -6.11
C ASP A 489 30.60 13.71 -6.58
N ALA A 490 30.50 12.55 -5.91
CA ALA A 490 29.64 11.43 -6.29
C ALA A 490 29.93 10.81 -7.67
N GLN A 491 31.01 11.20 -8.33
CA GLN A 491 31.43 10.68 -9.64
C GLN A 491 32.65 9.78 -9.53
N THR A 492 33.66 10.23 -8.77
CA THR A 492 34.92 9.50 -8.57
C THR A 492 34.91 8.85 -7.19
N TRP A 493 34.95 7.53 -7.16
CA TRP A 493 34.84 6.76 -5.91
C TRP A 493 36.18 6.12 -5.53
N THR A 494 36.55 6.25 -4.29
CA THR A 494 37.80 5.67 -3.75
C THR A 494 37.47 4.65 -2.67
N ARG A 495 37.95 3.42 -2.80
CA ARG A 495 37.80 2.37 -1.80
C ARG A 495 38.64 2.66 -0.56
N ARG A 496 38.03 2.45 0.64
CA ARG A 496 38.70 2.60 1.95
C ARG A 496 38.76 1.28 2.67
N THR A 497 39.77 1.12 3.53
CA THR A 497 39.92 -0.08 4.36
C THR A 497 39.01 0.05 5.59
N SER A 498 38.04 -0.86 5.69
CA SER A 498 37.09 -0.92 6.82
C SER A 498 37.59 -1.76 8.01
N GLY A 499 38.52 -2.66 7.76
CA GLY A 499 39.03 -3.63 8.76
C GLY A 499 38.07 -4.80 9.04
N THR A 500 37.03 -4.98 8.23
CA THR A 500 36.06 -6.08 8.37
C THR A 500 35.67 -6.66 7.00
N THR A 501 35.18 -7.89 6.99
CA THR A 501 34.55 -8.55 5.83
C THR A 501 33.02 -8.68 5.99
N ALA A 502 32.49 -8.22 7.12
CA ALA A 502 31.06 -8.27 7.39
C ALA A 502 30.26 -7.41 6.37
N VAL A 503 28.99 -7.75 6.17
CA VAL A 503 28.08 -6.92 5.40
C VAL A 503 27.80 -5.65 6.19
N LEU A 504 28.06 -4.49 5.59
CA LEU A 504 27.77 -3.17 6.13
C LEU A 504 26.46 -2.67 5.47
N SER A 505 25.38 -2.56 6.26
CA SER A 505 24.02 -2.30 5.75
C SER A 505 23.47 -0.94 6.12
N GLY A 506 24.05 -0.24 7.10
CA GLY A 506 23.63 1.09 7.52
C GLY A 506 24.80 2.09 7.53
N ALA A 507 24.52 3.34 7.20
CA ALA A 507 25.47 4.43 7.24
C ALA A 507 24.79 5.74 7.65
N ALA A 508 25.48 6.54 8.45
CA ALA A 508 25.04 7.90 8.82
C ALA A 508 26.22 8.86 8.90
N ALA A 509 25.96 10.12 8.60
CA ALA A 509 26.85 11.23 8.89
C ALA A 509 26.32 12.02 10.10
N TRP A 510 27.21 12.46 10.99
CA TRP A 510 26.88 13.30 12.14
C TRP A 510 28.00 14.33 12.40
N PRO A 511 27.87 15.27 13.32
CA PRO A 511 28.90 16.28 13.58
C PRO A 511 30.29 15.74 13.90
N GLY A 512 30.40 14.50 14.44
CA GLY A 512 31.68 13.83 14.72
C GLY A 512 32.26 13.06 13.53
N GLY A 513 31.62 13.04 12.35
CA GLY A 513 32.09 12.33 11.15
C GLY A 513 31.09 11.36 10.56
N PHE A 514 31.47 10.09 10.42
CA PHE A 514 30.69 9.03 9.76
C PHE A 514 30.65 7.77 10.59
N VAL A 515 29.52 7.10 10.60
CA VAL A 515 29.32 5.77 11.17
C VAL A 515 28.77 4.83 10.13
N VAL A 516 29.23 3.57 10.16
CA VAL A 516 28.64 2.46 9.41
C VAL A 516 28.35 1.31 10.37
N CYS A 517 27.28 0.58 10.13
CA CYS A 517 26.91 -0.58 10.93
C CYS A 517 26.54 -1.78 10.03
N GLY A 518 26.49 -2.98 10.62
CA GLY A 518 26.20 -4.16 9.83
C GLY A 518 26.09 -5.47 10.60
N GLN A 519 26.31 -6.53 9.87
CA GLN A 519 26.24 -7.91 10.33
C GLN A 519 27.15 -8.15 11.53
N ASN A 520 26.75 -9.07 12.42
CA ASN A 520 27.49 -9.46 13.64
C ASN A 520 27.72 -8.28 14.61
N GLY A 521 26.85 -7.29 14.62
CA GLY A 521 26.94 -6.13 15.50
C GLY A 521 28.09 -5.18 15.15
N VAL A 522 28.65 -5.25 13.95
CA VAL A 522 29.74 -4.38 13.54
C VAL A 522 29.31 -2.93 13.54
N LEU A 523 30.13 -2.09 14.21
CA LEU A 523 30.05 -0.63 14.21
C LEU A 523 31.44 -0.06 13.93
N LEU A 524 31.56 0.79 12.92
CA LEU A 524 32.78 1.49 12.58
C LEU A 524 32.51 2.99 12.53
N THR A 525 33.42 3.79 13.07
CA THR A 525 33.34 5.25 13.00
C THR A 525 34.57 5.84 12.32
N SER A 526 34.40 6.98 11.69
CA SER A 526 35.46 7.74 11.03
C SER A 526 35.20 9.23 11.13
N ALA A 527 36.18 10.00 11.60
CA ALA A 527 36.06 11.45 11.67
C ALA A 527 36.13 12.12 10.28
N ASN A 528 36.81 11.49 9.32
CA ASN A 528 37.11 12.07 8.00
C ASN A 528 36.66 11.22 6.81
N GLY A 529 36.05 10.04 7.05
CA GLY A 529 35.68 9.07 6.01
C GLY A 529 36.84 8.28 5.43
N LEU A 530 38.10 8.54 5.82
CA LEU A 530 39.30 7.92 5.25
C LEU A 530 39.81 6.75 6.10
N THR A 531 39.82 6.93 7.42
CA THR A 531 40.27 5.92 8.39
C THR A 531 39.10 5.51 9.28
N TRP A 532 38.93 4.20 9.47
CA TRP A 532 37.79 3.63 10.17
C TRP A 532 38.23 2.91 11.43
N THR A 533 37.52 3.13 12.53
CA THR A 533 37.81 2.54 13.85
C THR A 533 36.62 1.72 14.29
N ALA A 534 36.86 0.46 14.67
CA ALA A 534 35.83 -0.42 15.21
C ALA A 534 35.38 0.06 16.60
N ARG A 535 34.06 -0.03 16.87
CA ARG A 535 33.43 0.30 18.13
C ARG A 535 32.67 -0.89 18.68
N ALA A 536 32.64 -1.03 20.00
CA ALA A 536 31.87 -2.07 20.65
C ALA A 536 30.38 -1.72 20.64
N SER A 537 29.58 -2.53 19.98
CA SER A 537 28.12 -2.40 19.95
C SER A 537 27.44 -3.07 21.15
N GLY A 538 28.13 -3.98 21.84
CA GLY A 538 27.58 -4.81 22.90
C GLY A 538 26.61 -5.92 22.40
N THR A 539 26.52 -6.15 21.09
CA THR A 539 25.66 -7.19 20.51
C THR A 539 26.35 -7.91 19.34
N THR A 540 25.92 -9.13 19.06
CA THR A 540 26.27 -9.88 17.84
C THR A 540 25.13 -9.90 16.82
N ARG A 541 24.03 -9.21 17.11
CA ARG A 541 22.88 -9.14 16.21
C ARG A 541 23.19 -8.23 15.04
N TRP A 542 22.53 -8.46 13.92
CA TRP A 542 22.67 -7.61 12.73
C TRP A 542 22.10 -6.23 13.03
N LEU A 543 22.93 -5.18 12.92
CA LEU A 543 22.52 -3.78 12.95
C LEU A 543 22.22 -3.36 11.51
N TRP A 544 20.94 -3.25 11.17
CA TRP A 544 20.51 -3.07 9.79
C TRP A 544 20.64 -1.63 9.32
N ARG A 545 20.24 -0.66 10.17
CA ARG A 545 20.26 0.77 9.85
C ARG A 545 20.86 1.59 11.00
N VAL A 546 21.49 2.69 10.67
CA VAL A 546 21.89 3.72 11.64
C VAL A 546 21.53 5.10 11.09
N ARG A 547 21.00 5.97 11.95
CA ARG A 547 20.59 7.33 11.61
C ARG A 547 21.11 8.33 12.65
N TRP A 548 21.33 9.58 12.23
CA TRP A 548 21.56 10.72 13.14
C TRP A 548 20.25 11.47 13.33
N LEU A 549 19.69 11.41 14.54
CA LEU A 549 18.35 11.90 14.84
C LEU A 549 18.39 12.59 16.20
N ASP A 550 17.84 13.80 16.29
CA ASP A 550 17.68 14.53 17.55
C ASP A 550 18.96 14.56 18.41
N GLY A 551 20.10 14.90 17.81
CA GLY A 551 21.37 15.04 18.53
C GLY A 551 22.03 13.72 18.96
N ARG A 552 21.57 12.56 18.43
CA ARG A 552 22.14 11.25 18.74
C ARG A 552 22.12 10.30 17.52
N LEU A 553 23.03 9.35 17.54
CA LEU A 553 23.03 8.20 16.62
C LEU A 553 22.06 7.15 17.18
N VAL A 554 21.22 6.61 16.32
CA VAL A 554 20.29 5.51 16.63
C VAL A 554 20.54 4.39 15.65
N ALA A 555 20.93 3.20 16.13
CA ALA A 555 21.12 2.01 15.30
C ALA A 555 20.03 0.99 15.64
N VAL A 556 19.44 0.39 14.61
CA VAL A 556 18.34 -0.58 14.75
C VAL A 556 18.64 -1.86 13.96
N GLY A 557 18.02 -2.97 14.34
CA GLY A 557 18.26 -4.23 13.66
C GLY A 557 17.50 -5.44 14.19
N ASP A 558 18.12 -6.60 13.99
CA ASP A 558 17.55 -7.91 14.31
C ASP A 558 17.24 -8.08 15.80
N GLY A 559 16.21 -8.87 16.07
CA GLY A 559 15.80 -9.28 17.40
C GLY A 559 15.40 -8.12 18.31
N GLY A 560 14.78 -7.09 17.78
CA GLY A 560 14.35 -5.92 18.52
C GLY A 560 15.48 -4.99 18.93
N THR A 561 16.65 -5.09 18.31
CA THR A 561 17.82 -4.30 18.72
C THR A 561 17.64 -2.82 18.41
N VAL A 562 17.80 -1.97 19.43
CA VAL A 562 17.97 -0.52 19.31
C VAL A 562 19.13 -0.09 20.18
N LEU A 563 20.11 0.60 19.60
CA LEU A 563 21.27 1.16 20.28
C LEU A 563 21.32 2.67 20.05
N THR A 564 21.76 3.42 21.05
CA THR A 564 21.93 4.87 20.95
C THR A 564 23.32 5.32 21.37
N SER A 565 23.83 6.38 20.71
CA SER A 565 25.10 7.00 21.06
C SER A 565 25.07 8.50 20.76
N THR A 566 25.69 9.32 21.58
CA THR A 566 25.86 10.76 21.32
C THR A 566 27.22 11.10 20.75
N ASP A 567 28.20 10.22 20.92
CA ASP A 567 29.61 10.41 20.56
C ASP A 567 30.14 9.43 19.50
N GLY A 568 29.31 8.44 19.12
CA GLY A 568 29.71 7.35 18.20
C GLY A 568 30.66 6.34 18.81
N VAL A 569 31.07 6.50 20.08
CA VAL A 569 32.04 5.65 20.78
C VAL A 569 31.37 4.73 21.77
N VAL A 570 30.54 5.27 22.63
CA VAL A 570 29.77 4.52 23.64
C VAL A 570 28.36 4.29 23.14
N TRP A 571 27.94 3.04 23.05
CA TRP A 571 26.63 2.63 22.59
C TRP A 571 25.81 2.02 23.72
N THR A 572 24.60 2.53 23.90
CA THR A 572 23.71 2.11 24.98
C THR A 572 22.49 1.39 24.38
N PRO A 573 22.21 0.15 24.80
CA PRO A 573 21.01 -0.56 24.37
C PRO A 573 19.75 0.09 24.94
N ARG A 574 18.65 0.04 24.16
CA ARG A 574 17.33 0.52 24.55
C ARG A 574 16.33 -0.63 24.47
N SER A 575 15.37 -0.65 25.38
CA SER A 575 14.26 -1.60 25.33
C SER A 575 13.32 -1.25 24.19
N THR A 576 12.73 -2.27 23.57
CA THR A 576 11.76 -2.14 22.48
C THR A 576 10.52 -2.98 22.75
N PRO A 577 9.38 -2.66 22.15
CA PRO A 577 8.12 -3.37 22.43
C PRO A 577 8.08 -4.79 21.82
N SER A 578 8.97 -5.09 20.87
CA SER A 578 8.95 -6.36 20.13
C SER A 578 10.37 -6.85 19.86
N THR A 579 10.52 -8.17 19.78
CA THR A 579 11.75 -8.85 19.34
C THR A 579 11.80 -9.03 17.81
N THR A 580 10.93 -8.39 17.07
CA THR A 580 10.93 -8.42 15.60
C THR A 580 12.16 -7.71 15.03
N TRP A 581 12.34 -7.82 13.74
CA TRP A 581 13.38 -7.11 13.02
C TRP A 581 12.95 -5.66 12.79
N TRP A 582 13.71 -4.69 13.35
CA TRP A 582 13.52 -3.27 13.06
C TRP A 582 14.41 -2.86 11.89
N ASN A 583 13.77 -2.38 10.82
CA ASN A 583 14.43 -2.10 9.55
C ASN A 583 14.92 -0.65 9.43
N ASP A 584 14.19 0.31 10.03
CA ASP A 584 14.59 1.72 10.00
C ASP A 584 14.00 2.49 11.19
N VAL A 585 14.53 3.70 11.41
CA VAL A 585 14.10 4.64 12.44
C VAL A 585 14.11 6.06 11.89
N GLY A 586 13.03 6.80 12.10
CA GLY A 586 12.91 8.22 11.77
C GLY A 586 12.64 9.08 13.01
N TRP A 587 12.78 10.40 12.86
CA TRP A 587 12.43 11.38 13.89
C TRP A 587 11.81 12.62 13.27
N GLN A 588 10.73 13.09 13.88
CA GLN A 588 10.17 14.42 13.59
C GLN A 588 9.30 14.89 14.75
N SER A 589 9.23 16.19 14.94
CA SER A 589 8.31 16.85 15.91
C SER A 589 8.36 16.22 17.31
N GLY A 590 9.56 15.82 17.77
CA GLY A 590 9.76 15.24 19.12
C GLY A 590 9.45 13.74 19.21
N TRP A 591 9.16 13.04 18.10
CA TRP A 591 8.86 11.62 18.08
C TRP A 591 9.85 10.82 17.23
N TYR A 592 10.25 9.67 17.75
CA TYR A 592 10.91 8.59 17.00
C TYR A 592 9.86 7.63 16.48
N CYS A 593 10.06 7.14 15.26
CA CYS A 593 9.23 6.14 14.63
C CYS A 593 10.10 4.97 14.18
N LEU A 594 9.88 3.78 14.73
CA LEU A 594 10.47 2.51 14.27
C LEU A 594 9.54 1.86 13.26
N VAL A 595 10.11 1.25 12.23
CA VAL A 595 9.40 0.41 11.27
C VAL A 595 10.09 -0.93 11.12
N GLY A 596 9.31 -2.00 10.92
CA GLY A 596 9.84 -3.35 10.91
C GLY A 596 9.02 -4.36 10.13
N ASP A 597 9.36 -5.62 10.32
CA ASP A 597 8.71 -6.72 9.65
C ASP A 597 7.26 -6.87 10.12
N GLY A 598 6.41 -7.43 9.23
CA GLY A 598 4.99 -7.63 9.50
C GLY A 598 4.16 -6.35 9.58
N GLY A 599 4.64 -5.24 9.04
CA GLY A 599 3.95 -3.95 9.07
C GLY A 599 3.98 -3.27 10.43
N LEU A 600 4.90 -3.68 11.32
CA LEU A 600 5.01 -3.10 12.65
C LEU A 600 5.57 -1.68 12.59
N VAL A 601 4.94 -0.81 13.37
CA VAL A 601 5.36 0.55 13.63
C VAL A 601 5.29 0.81 15.12
N ALA A 602 6.31 1.44 15.69
CA ALA A 602 6.33 1.84 17.08
C ALA A 602 6.81 3.29 17.22
N LEU A 603 6.22 4.02 18.13
CA LEU A 603 6.48 5.44 18.39
C LEU A 603 7.02 5.64 19.81
N SER A 604 8.00 6.53 19.95
CA SER A 604 8.59 6.91 21.26
C SER A 604 9.05 8.35 21.24
N GLN A 605 9.01 9.02 22.38
CA GLN A 605 9.63 10.33 22.56
C GLN A 605 11.04 10.24 23.17
N ASP A 606 11.37 9.13 23.83
CA ASP A 606 12.58 8.99 24.65
C ASP A 606 13.45 7.78 24.28
N LEU A 607 13.05 6.98 23.27
CA LEU A 607 13.70 5.72 22.86
C LEU A 607 13.70 4.63 23.95
N SER A 608 12.86 4.75 24.96
CA SER A 608 12.76 3.79 26.06
C SER A 608 11.34 3.31 26.28
N ASN A 609 10.38 4.20 26.14
CA ASN A 609 8.95 3.92 26.23
C ASN A 609 8.35 3.96 24.83
N TRP A 610 7.88 2.81 24.37
CA TRP A 610 7.35 2.64 23.02
C TRP A 610 5.87 2.30 23.04
N ALA A 611 5.13 2.86 22.11
CA ALA A 611 3.76 2.48 21.83
C ALA A 611 3.68 1.96 20.37
N GLU A 612 3.09 0.79 20.22
CA GLU A 612 2.80 0.26 18.89
C GLU A 612 1.71 1.08 18.22
N SER A 613 1.90 1.38 16.93
CA SER A 613 0.94 2.09 16.09
C SER A 613 0.46 1.14 15.00
N PRO A 614 -0.81 0.69 15.08
CA PRO A 614 -1.34 -0.25 14.10
C PRO A 614 -1.31 0.34 12.68
N THR A 615 -0.74 -0.40 11.74
CA THR A 615 -0.78 -0.06 10.32
C THR A 615 -1.87 -0.86 9.59
N ALA A 616 -2.25 -0.40 8.41
CA ALA A 616 -3.21 -1.11 7.56
C ALA A 616 -2.55 -2.23 6.72
N THR A 617 -1.32 -2.66 7.05
CA THR A 617 -0.57 -3.66 6.27
C THR A 617 0.14 -4.68 7.15
N THR A 618 0.34 -5.88 6.61
CA THR A 618 1.24 -6.93 7.15
C THR A 618 2.55 -7.03 6.36
N ARG A 619 2.78 -6.13 5.40
CA ARG A 619 4.01 -6.10 4.60
C ARG A 619 5.16 -5.60 5.44
N ASN A 620 6.36 -6.13 5.21
CA ASN A 620 7.56 -5.61 5.81
C ASN A 620 7.77 -4.15 5.38
N LEU A 621 8.01 -3.28 6.36
CA LEU A 621 8.33 -1.88 6.15
C LEU A 621 9.83 -1.72 6.31
N TYR A 622 10.50 -1.21 5.29
CA TYR A 622 11.97 -1.17 5.21
C TYR A 622 12.54 0.21 5.48
N THR A 623 11.74 1.26 5.36
CA THR A 623 12.22 2.63 5.52
C THR A 623 11.14 3.55 6.07
N VAL A 624 11.56 4.57 6.80
CA VAL A 624 10.71 5.65 7.33
C VAL A 624 11.37 7.00 7.16
N CYS A 625 10.60 7.99 6.74
CA CYS A 625 11.01 9.38 6.77
C CYS A 625 9.87 10.27 7.27
N GLY A 626 10.23 11.39 7.89
CA GLY A 626 9.27 12.35 8.42
C GLY A 626 9.60 13.77 7.98
N ALA A 627 8.58 14.51 7.55
CA ALA A 627 8.67 15.93 7.24
C ALA A 627 7.31 16.60 7.37
N GLU A 628 7.29 17.87 7.76
CA GLU A 628 6.07 18.69 7.81
C GLU A 628 4.94 18.07 8.65
N GLY A 629 5.31 17.40 9.75
CA GLY A 629 4.35 16.68 10.59
C GLY A 629 3.77 15.40 10.00
N GLN A 630 4.25 14.97 8.82
CA GLN A 630 3.80 13.75 8.15
C GLN A 630 4.88 12.67 8.21
N TRP A 631 4.49 11.46 8.55
CA TRP A 631 5.29 10.26 8.41
C TRP A 631 5.01 9.59 7.06
N ILE A 632 6.07 9.15 6.39
CA ILE A 632 6.02 8.25 5.26
C ILE A 632 6.78 6.99 5.63
N VAL A 633 6.13 5.83 5.50
CA VAL A 633 6.77 4.52 5.64
C VAL A 633 6.60 3.74 4.35
N ALA A 634 7.65 3.02 3.95
CA ALA A 634 7.62 2.26 2.70
C ALA A 634 8.32 0.91 2.85
N GLY A 635 7.97 -0.03 1.96
CA GLY A 635 8.51 -1.38 2.08
C GLY A 635 8.16 -2.32 0.94
N ASN A 636 7.90 -3.57 1.30
CA ASN A 636 7.69 -4.67 0.37
C ASN A 636 6.52 -4.41 -0.59
N GLY A 637 6.73 -4.71 -1.88
CA GLY A 637 5.71 -4.61 -2.92
C GLY A 637 5.26 -3.17 -3.18
N ALA A 638 6.18 -2.21 -3.18
CA ALA A 638 5.95 -0.78 -3.34
C ALA A 638 4.94 -0.17 -2.34
N ALA A 639 4.76 -0.80 -1.17
CA ALA A 639 3.90 -0.24 -0.14
C ALA A 639 4.43 1.11 0.31
N ILE A 640 3.62 2.14 0.23
CA ILE A 640 3.85 3.46 0.81
C ILE A 640 2.62 3.83 1.63
N LEU A 641 2.81 4.03 2.92
CA LEU A 641 1.78 4.55 3.81
C LEU A 641 2.22 5.90 4.35
N ARG A 642 1.26 6.75 4.59
CA ARG A 642 1.46 8.04 5.24
C ARG A 642 0.63 8.14 6.51
N ALA A 643 1.14 8.86 7.49
CA ALA A 643 0.40 9.19 8.70
C ALA A 643 0.79 10.56 9.22
N ARG A 644 -0.13 11.21 9.94
CA ARG A 644 0.13 12.41 10.71
C ARG A 644 -0.08 12.16 12.19
N ALA A 645 0.64 12.91 13.03
CA ALA A 645 0.38 12.96 14.45
C ALA A 645 -0.88 13.82 14.68
N GLY A 646 -1.87 13.26 15.35
CA GLY A 646 -3.11 13.95 15.75
C GLY A 646 -4.37 13.12 15.50
N PRO A 647 -5.46 13.43 16.14
CA PRO A 647 -6.73 12.77 15.87
C PRO A 647 -7.21 13.18 14.46
N PHE A 648 -7.27 12.22 13.53
CA PHE A 648 -7.94 12.41 12.24
C PHE A 648 -9.45 12.63 12.38
N ASP A 649 -9.97 12.50 13.60
CA ASP A 649 -11.36 12.65 13.97
C ASP A 649 -11.65 13.95 14.74
N ALA A 650 -10.77 14.96 14.65
CA ALA A 650 -11.16 16.28 15.13
C ALA A 650 -12.36 16.73 14.29
N PRO A 651 -13.50 17.06 14.91
CA PRO A 651 -14.67 17.51 14.16
C PRO A 651 -14.28 18.75 13.36
N VAL A 652 -14.64 18.77 12.08
CA VAL A 652 -14.46 19.95 11.24
C VAL A 652 -15.26 21.08 11.85
N GLN A 653 -14.57 22.16 12.20
CA GLN A 653 -15.23 23.36 12.70
C GLN A 653 -15.71 24.21 11.53
N ILE A 654 -16.98 24.57 11.54
CA ILE A 654 -17.55 25.45 10.51
C ILE A 654 -17.75 26.84 11.14
N LEU A 655 -17.20 27.83 10.50
CA LEU A 655 -17.51 29.23 10.79
C LEU A 655 -18.18 29.82 9.55
N ASN A 656 -19.42 30.23 9.68
CA ASN A 656 -20.15 30.89 8.60
C ASN A 656 -20.04 32.40 8.76
N TYR A 657 -19.56 33.07 7.71
CA TYR A 657 -19.52 34.53 7.62
C TYR A 657 -20.44 34.99 6.48
N PRO A 658 -21.65 35.44 6.76
CA PRO A 658 -22.49 36.05 5.73
C PRO A 658 -21.78 37.27 5.15
N LYS A 659 -21.48 37.22 3.85
CA LYS A 659 -20.78 38.29 3.14
C LYS A 659 -21.74 39.29 2.51
N THR A 660 -22.84 38.75 1.96
CA THR A 660 -24.00 39.50 1.46
C THR A 660 -25.28 38.66 1.73
N PRO A 661 -26.48 39.21 1.51
CA PRO A 661 -27.70 38.37 1.58
C PRO A 661 -27.70 37.17 0.60
N GLU A 662 -26.85 37.20 -0.41
CA GLU A 662 -26.80 36.24 -1.51
C GLU A 662 -25.51 35.39 -1.51
N GLU A 663 -24.57 35.67 -0.59
CA GLU A 663 -23.28 34.95 -0.52
C GLU A 663 -22.92 34.66 0.95
N SER A 664 -22.53 33.43 1.21
CA SER A 664 -21.95 32.99 2.48
C SER A 664 -20.54 32.47 2.29
N LEU A 665 -19.64 32.88 3.18
CA LEU A 665 -18.28 32.36 3.25
C LEU A 665 -18.20 31.36 4.41
N PHE A 666 -17.90 30.13 4.08
CA PHE A 666 -17.67 29.08 5.06
C PHE A 666 -16.17 28.89 5.26
N LEU A 667 -15.73 28.96 6.49
CA LEU A 667 -14.38 28.60 6.92
C LEU A 667 -14.46 27.25 7.62
N PHE A 668 -13.82 26.24 7.06
CA PHE A 668 -13.69 24.91 7.66
C PHE A 668 -12.31 24.81 8.30
N GLY A 669 -12.28 24.61 9.61
CA GLY A 669 -11.07 24.31 10.37
C GLY A 669 -11.00 22.82 10.65
N GLY A 670 -9.90 22.17 10.26
CA GLY A 670 -9.69 20.75 10.47
C GLY A 670 -8.22 20.37 10.27
N GLN A 671 -7.95 19.15 9.91
CA GLN A 671 -6.59 18.69 9.63
C GLN A 671 -6.37 18.59 8.11
N MET A 672 -5.16 18.87 7.66
CA MET A 672 -4.78 18.64 6.27
C MET A 672 -5.08 17.19 5.88
N ASP A 673 -5.57 16.98 4.67
CA ASP A 673 -6.04 15.70 4.15
C ASP A 673 -7.30 15.14 4.83
N GLN A 674 -7.93 15.89 5.73
CA GLN A 674 -9.25 15.52 6.26
C GLN A 674 -10.29 15.71 5.17
N THR A 675 -11.00 14.62 4.83
CA THR A 675 -12.15 14.65 3.94
C THR A 675 -13.42 14.72 4.77
N PHE A 676 -14.41 15.46 4.28
CA PHE A 676 -15.72 15.52 4.90
C PHE A 676 -16.77 15.80 3.84
N ARG A 677 -18.00 15.41 4.16
CA ARG A 677 -19.17 15.67 3.32
C ARG A 677 -19.94 16.85 3.85
N LEU A 678 -20.12 17.86 3.01
CA LEU A 678 -21.01 18.97 3.28
C LEU A 678 -22.38 18.64 2.70
N GLU A 679 -23.39 18.64 3.54
CA GLU A 679 -24.80 18.50 3.13
C GLU A 679 -25.55 19.77 3.42
N ARG A 680 -26.59 20.06 2.62
CA ARG A 680 -27.48 21.20 2.80
C ARG A 680 -28.92 20.75 2.96
N SER A 681 -29.72 21.57 3.66
CA SER A 681 -31.14 21.36 3.86
C SER A 681 -31.90 22.67 3.87
N ALA A 682 -33.09 22.69 3.29
CA ALA A 682 -34.00 23.82 3.36
C ALA A 682 -35.00 23.69 4.53
N ASP A 683 -35.16 22.51 5.13
CA ASP A 683 -36.22 22.20 6.09
C ASP A 683 -35.74 21.47 7.37
N LEU A 684 -34.42 21.14 7.48
CA LEU A 684 -33.78 20.33 8.54
C LEU A 684 -34.19 18.85 8.55
N TRP A 685 -35.06 18.40 7.66
CA TRP A 685 -35.55 17.03 7.60
C TRP A 685 -35.00 16.28 6.38
N THR A 686 -34.94 16.96 5.23
CA THR A 686 -34.41 16.43 4.00
C THR A 686 -33.01 17.04 3.76
N TRP A 687 -31.99 16.17 3.63
CA TRP A 687 -30.62 16.60 3.43
C TRP A 687 -30.13 16.16 2.04
N GLU A 688 -29.61 17.11 1.30
CA GLU A 688 -29.02 16.88 -0.02
C GLU A 688 -27.51 17.00 0.08
N GLU A 689 -26.80 16.10 -0.60
CA GLU A 689 -25.36 16.18 -0.74
C GLU A 689 -25.00 17.44 -1.53
N ALA A 690 -24.21 18.31 -0.91
CA ALA A 690 -23.74 19.52 -1.57
C ALA A 690 -22.39 19.28 -2.25
N VAL A 691 -21.42 18.76 -1.50
CA VAL A 691 -20.07 18.50 -2.02
C VAL A 691 -19.23 17.67 -1.03
N ASP A 692 -18.38 16.81 -1.55
CA ASP A 692 -17.28 16.22 -0.80
C ASP A 692 -16.06 17.15 -0.87
N LEU A 693 -15.54 17.53 0.29
CA LEU A 693 -14.45 18.48 0.44
C LEU A 693 -13.24 17.82 1.13
N GLU A 694 -12.05 18.25 0.76
CA GLU A 694 -10.80 17.85 1.40
C GLU A 694 -10.03 19.09 1.84
N ILE A 695 -9.58 19.13 3.10
CA ILE A 695 -8.71 20.18 3.61
C ILE A 695 -7.30 19.91 3.09
N SER A 696 -6.90 20.59 2.03
CA SER A 696 -5.57 20.46 1.40
C SER A 696 -4.54 21.44 1.93
N ASP A 697 -4.97 22.42 2.72
CA ASP A 697 -4.09 23.43 3.29
C ASP A 697 -3.30 22.87 4.48
N PRO A 698 -1.96 23.08 4.54
CA PRO A 698 -1.13 22.62 5.66
C PRO A 698 -1.53 23.20 7.02
N GLU A 699 -2.16 24.36 7.05
CA GLU A 699 -2.66 25.02 8.26
C GLU A 699 -4.03 24.46 8.71
N GLY A 700 -4.60 23.53 7.93
CA GLY A 700 -5.87 22.90 8.26
C GLY A 700 -7.10 23.79 8.00
N VAL A 701 -7.02 24.71 7.05
CA VAL A 701 -8.10 25.64 6.73
C VAL A 701 -8.57 25.46 5.30
N LEU A 702 -9.87 25.38 5.09
CA LEU A 702 -10.52 25.39 3.78
C LEU A 702 -11.54 26.53 3.73
N LEU A 703 -11.47 27.33 2.69
CA LEU A 703 -12.44 28.40 2.41
C LEU A 703 -13.37 27.98 1.27
N LEU A 704 -14.65 27.98 1.51
CA LEU A 704 -15.69 27.75 0.51
C LEU A 704 -16.57 29.00 0.41
N LEU A 705 -16.68 29.55 -0.79
CA LEU A 705 -17.64 30.61 -1.10
C LEU A 705 -18.85 29.97 -1.79
N ASP A 706 -20.02 30.03 -1.14
CA ASP A 706 -21.27 29.59 -1.72
C ASP A 706 -22.12 30.79 -2.16
N SER A 707 -22.51 30.81 -3.44
CA SER A 707 -23.40 31.82 -4.00
C SER A 707 -24.85 31.33 -3.93
N MET A 708 -25.63 31.93 -3.06
CA MET A 708 -27.03 31.55 -2.78
C MET A 708 -28.04 32.16 -3.76
N THR A 709 -27.66 32.33 -5.01
CA THR A 709 -28.49 32.95 -6.07
C THR A 709 -29.68 32.07 -6.49
N ASN A 710 -30.54 31.65 -5.67
CA ASN A 710 -31.84 30.99 -5.86
C ASN A 710 -32.24 30.14 -4.62
N ALA A 711 -31.68 30.46 -3.46
CA ALA A 711 -31.96 29.70 -2.25
C ALA A 711 -33.31 30.10 -1.63
N PRO A 712 -34.08 29.15 -1.10
CA PRO A 712 -35.21 29.43 -0.23
C PRO A 712 -34.77 30.19 1.03
N ASN A 713 -35.64 30.89 1.68
CA ASN A 713 -35.41 31.85 2.77
C ASN A 713 -34.59 31.38 3.98
N ALA A 714 -34.22 30.11 4.08
CA ALA A 714 -33.25 29.55 5.05
C ALA A 714 -32.57 28.31 4.46
N GLN A 715 -31.28 28.25 4.61
CA GLN A 715 -30.51 27.01 4.34
C GLN A 715 -29.72 26.60 5.58
N PHE A 716 -29.71 25.32 5.84
CA PHE A 716 -28.96 24.68 6.90
C PHE A 716 -27.85 23.83 6.30
N PHE A 717 -26.71 23.81 6.94
CA PHE A 717 -25.57 23.00 6.52
C PHE A 717 -25.14 22.10 7.65
N ARG A 718 -24.73 20.90 7.31
CA ARG A 718 -24.06 20.00 8.25
C ARG A 718 -22.85 19.35 7.60
N VAL A 719 -21.89 19.03 8.43
CA VAL A 719 -20.71 18.27 8.03
C VAL A 719 -20.86 16.85 8.55
N LEU A 720 -20.63 15.90 7.65
CA LEU A 720 -20.53 14.49 7.99
C LEU A 720 -19.09 14.04 7.78
N ASN A 721 -18.53 13.30 8.73
CA ASN A 721 -17.30 12.54 8.48
C ASN A 721 -17.66 11.38 7.55
N PRO A 722 -16.98 11.22 6.40
CA PRO A 722 -17.29 10.16 5.46
C PRO A 722 -17.06 8.78 6.04
#